data_e325fe1f19f3cc915e7ae52226a6a358
#
_entry.id   e325fe1f19f3cc915e7ae52226a6a358
#
_cell.length_a   1.000
_cell.length_b   1.000
_cell.length_c   1.000
_cell.angle_alpha   90.00
_cell.angle_beta   90.00
_cell.angle_gamma   90.00
#
_symmetry.space_group_name_H-M   'P 1'
#
loop_
_entity.id
_entity.type
_entity.pdbx_description
1 polymer ?
#
loop_
_entity_poly.entity_id
_entity_poly.type
_entity_poly.pdbx_seq_one_letter_code
_entity_poly.pdbx_strand_id
1 'polypeptide(L)'
;MNDLNLNQRDEIIMDKRAIFTLSFIIPVFIMILIFIQRGIFPFGDESFLRTDMYHQYAPFFSEFKYKLSNSGSLLYSWDLGMGINFSALYAYYLASPLNWLIILCPQKYVIEFMSYMIVAKIGLSGLGFTYYLSKHTSGNKAAILFFGIFYALSGYMAAYSWNIMWLDCIILFPIVCLGIERLVKTGKGLLYTLILGLCILSNYYISIMICLFMVIYFISLNVMDSENNWRKFTIASFRFAVYSLLAGGLSALVLLPEIYALKLTASGDFDFPSTFNSYFSIFDMIARHMGNVKVEIGLDHWPNIFCGVGIFLFAVLYILNRKISKKEKAVYISLLVFFLAGFSINVLNYIWHGLHYPNSLPARQSFIYIFLVLFICAKAYDNLSANTTKDLGLAFGISMIYILLAQKIVNNEDFHFAVFYGAMIFISIYAMLMYLHMAKRISKTCLFLITLAIVVIESSVNMSVTSVTTINRSNYINDNADVRALLKKLPMDDFYRIDKVDRKTKDDGAWLNFKSVSIFSSTANASLTELFEKLGNEASTNAYSITGETPLLDMLFAVRYAIYTGESRNTNISYVDISGNSYLYENPYTLPLGYMVDERFSDDWNLNLGDPIDVQNDLAAVYGLPDIFEQIETIKESTSVNFQTDIDGEYYAYVTNPSIDEVEFSYGDGDVKKSFKNLKRHYILELGTLEGEKNGRFVSTDDDKDESIDARVYRVNYDSLKKLYYILNKNPLYLSKISDSYLSGNVHAVENTTLFTSIPYDEGWSVYVDGKKAEKIKLLDAFIGLKLEKGQHEIEFKYVSSGIIEGAIISAASLALLLLICLVKKVIENGGIKFKKKEVIEDDEFEELDIEDSEEDDDDEDEEDEEDDDDMEQANLNNIIKIDTAIAGGKGVVDLLTKNCNSETDADENSNDDNLK
;
A
#
# COMPACT_ATOMS: atom_id res chain seq x y z
N MET A 1 14.55 -10.44 -63.15
CA MET A 1 13.15 -10.00 -62.94
C MET A 1 12.44 -10.65 -61.74
N ASN A 2 13.13 -11.43 -60.89
CA ASN A 2 12.51 -12.06 -59.69
C ASN A 2 12.87 -11.42 -58.36
N ASP A 3 13.71 -10.37 -58.36
CA ASP A 3 14.16 -9.77 -57.06
C ASP A 3 13.35 -8.53 -56.62
N LEU A 4 12.44 -8.05 -57.44
CA LEU A 4 11.64 -6.83 -57.13
C LEU A 4 10.29 -7.07 -56.45
N ASN A 5 9.86 -8.35 -56.34
CA ASN A 5 8.55 -8.69 -55.73
C ASN A 5 8.60 -9.24 -54.30
N LEU A 6 9.78 -9.45 -53.73
CA LEU A 6 9.92 -9.92 -52.35
C LEU A 6 9.78 -8.79 -51.30
N ASN A 7 10.06 -7.54 -51.67
CA ASN A 7 10.06 -6.41 -50.73
C ASN A 7 8.65 -5.82 -50.42
N GLN A 8 7.61 -6.12 -51.20
CA GLN A 8 6.25 -5.60 -50.95
C GLN A 8 5.29 -6.57 -50.23
N ARG A 9 5.69 -7.86 -50.04
CA ARG A 9 4.84 -8.85 -49.36
C ARG A 9 5.18 -9.11 -47.89
N ASP A 10 6.19 -8.48 -47.31
CA ASP A 10 6.72 -8.83 -45.97
C ASP A 10 6.37 -7.82 -44.87
N GLU A 11 5.44 -6.91 -45.05
CA GLU A 11 4.89 -6.13 -43.93
C GLU A 11 3.89 -7.00 -43.19
N ILE A 12 4.20 -7.32 -41.90
CA ILE A 12 3.18 -7.85 -41.00
C ILE A 12 2.24 -6.68 -40.69
N ILE A 13 1.20 -6.59 -41.44
CA ILE A 13 0.07 -5.71 -41.08
C ILE A 13 -0.73 -6.46 -40.02
N MET A 14 -0.23 -6.46 -38.78
CA MET A 14 -1.10 -6.82 -37.65
C MET A 14 -2.03 -5.64 -37.39
N ASP A 15 -3.32 -5.91 -37.36
CA ASP A 15 -4.33 -4.94 -36.91
C ASP A 15 -3.94 -4.42 -35.51
N LYS A 16 -4.07 -3.12 -35.30
CA LYS A 16 -3.83 -2.46 -34.01
C LYS A 16 -4.60 -3.15 -32.89
N ARG A 17 -5.85 -3.57 -33.16
CA ARG A 17 -6.68 -4.31 -32.20
C ARG A 17 -6.04 -5.63 -31.78
N ALA A 18 -5.48 -6.39 -32.71
CA ALA A 18 -4.79 -7.65 -32.40
C ALA A 18 -3.56 -7.43 -31.51
N ILE A 19 -2.76 -6.38 -31.76
CA ILE A 19 -1.59 -6.04 -30.92
C ILE A 19 -2.03 -5.73 -29.50
N PHE A 20 -3.05 -4.89 -29.32
CA PHE A 20 -3.56 -4.53 -27.99
C PHE A 20 -4.17 -5.74 -27.28
N THR A 21 -4.95 -6.56 -27.97
CA THR A 21 -5.54 -7.77 -27.41
C THR A 21 -4.44 -8.74 -26.96
N LEU A 22 -3.40 -8.97 -27.77
CA LEU A 22 -2.30 -9.87 -27.41
C LEU A 22 -1.43 -9.31 -26.28
N SER A 23 -1.25 -7.99 -26.19
CA SER A 23 -0.49 -7.38 -25.09
C SER A 23 -1.18 -7.52 -23.73
N PHE A 24 -2.50 -7.74 -23.71
CA PHE A 24 -3.27 -8.11 -22.53
C PHE A 24 -3.28 -9.64 -22.32
N ILE A 25 -3.64 -10.40 -23.35
CA ILE A 25 -3.89 -11.84 -23.23
C ILE A 25 -2.61 -12.63 -22.93
N ILE A 26 -1.47 -12.31 -23.55
CA ILE A 26 -0.23 -13.09 -23.36
C ILE A 26 0.25 -13.04 -21.90
N PRO A 27 0.39 -11.89 -21.23
CA PRO A 27 0.74 -11.87 -19.81
C PRO A 27 -0.27 -12.59 -18.93
N VAL A 28 -1.58 -12.42 -19.18
CA VAL A 28 -2.65 -13.13 -18.46
C VAL A 28 -2.49 -14.64 -18.62
N PHE A 29 -2.29 -15.11 -19.85
CA PHE A 29 -2.14 -16.52 -20.14
C PHE A 29 -0.91 -17.13 -19.46
N ILE A 30 0.22 -16.42 -19.47
CA ILE A 30 1.44 -16.85 -18.77
C ILE A 30 1.18 -16.99 -17.27
N MET A 31 0.53 -16.01 -16.65
CA MET A 31 0.21 -16.07 -15.22
C MET A 31 -0.76 -17.21 -14.88
N ILE A 32 -1.75 -17.47 -15.74
CA ILE A 32 -2.65 -18.62 -15.57
C ILE A 32 -1.88 -19.96 -15.68
N LEU A 33 -0.96 -20.09 -16.62
CA LEU A 33 -0.11 -21.29 -16.71
C LEU A 33 0.73 -21.48 -15.44
N ILE A 34 1.26 -20.40 -14.86
CA ILE A 34 1.99 -20.46 -13.59
C ILE A 34 1.04 -20.86 -12.45
N PHE A 35 -0.18 -20.35 -12.42
CA PHE A 35 -1.20 -20.74 -11.42
C PHE A 35 -1.55 -22.23 -11.53
N ILE A 36 -1.68 -22.75 -12.75
CA ILE A 36 -1.86 -24.20 -12.98
C ILE A 36 -0.67 -24.99 -12.45
N GLN A 37 0.55 -24.57 -12.76
CA GLN A 37 1.79 -25.21 -12.32
C GLN A 37 1.92 -25.24 -10.79
N ARG A 38 1.50 -24.17 -10.13
CA ARG A 38 1.57 -24.00 -8.67
C ARG A 38 0.37 -24.59 -7.92
N GLY A 39 -0.63 -25.11 -8.62
CA GLY A 39 -1.83 -25.66 -8.01
C GLY A 39 -2.72 -24.64 -7.34
N ILE A 40 -2.71 -23.38 -7.80
CA ILE A 40 -3.57 -22.33 -7.25
C ILE A 40 -5.02 -22.62 -7.64
N PHE A 41 -5.93 -22.48 -6.67
CA PHE A 41 -7.36 -22.72 -6.88
C PHE A 41 -7.90 -21.98 -8.13
N PRO A 42 -8.68 -22.62 -9.03
CA PRO A 42 -9.33 -23.94 -8.93
C PRO A 42 -8.47 -25.14 -9.43
N PHE A 43 -7.19 -24.94 -9.74
CA PHE A 43 -6.30 -25.97 -10.31
C PHE A 43 -5.70 -26.90 -9.23
N GLY A 44 -5.85 -26.57 -7.96
CA GLY A 44 -5.41 -27.30 -6.77
C GLY A 44 -5.91 -26.62 -5.52
N ASP A 45 -5.28 -26.91 -4.36
CA ASP A 45 -5.64 -26.33 -3.04
C ASP A 45 -4.62 -25.30 -2.54
N GLU A 46 -3.88 -24.70 -3.46
CA GLU A 46 -2.97 -23.61 -3.14
C GLU A 46 -3.63 -22.25 -3.37
N SER A 47 -3.12 -21.21 -2.71
CA SER A 47 -3.57 -19.83 -2.84
C SER A 47 -2.39 -18.90 -3.04
N PHE A 48 -2.59 -17.85 -3.86
CA PHE A 48 -1.62 -16.76 -4.03
C PHE A 48 -1.78 -15.71 -2.93
N LEU A 49 -1.68 -16.13 -1.67
CA LEU A 49 -1.59 -15.23 -0.52
C LEU A 49 -0.14 -15.09 -0.09
N ARG A 50 0.41 -13.89 -0.22
CA ARG A 50 1.81 -13.60 0.11
C ARG A 50 1.88 -12.44 1.09
N THR A 51 2.71 -12.55 2.13
CA THR A 51 3.00 -11.47 3.08
C THR A 51 1.72 -10.72 3.50
N ASP A 52 1.61 -9.43 3.20
CA ASP A 52 0.47 -8.59 3.59
C ASP A 52 -0.85 -8.97 2.91
N MET A 53 -0.83 -9.72 1.80
CA MET A 53 -2.08 -10.29 1.27
C MET A 53 -2.73 -11.25 2.26
N TYR A 54 -1.92 -12.04 2.98
CA TYR A 54 -2.38 -12.96 4.01
C TYR A 54 -2.90 -12.22 5.23
N HIS A 55 -2.09 -11.25 5.72
CA HIS A 55 -2.33 -10.62 7.01
C HIS A 55 -3.31 -9.46 6.96
N GLN A 56 -3.33 -8.69 5.85
CA GLN A 56 -4.03 -7.40 5.72
C GLN A 56 -5.05 -7.42 4.58
N TYR A 57 -4.60 -7.67 3.33
CA TYR A 57 -5.46 -7.39 2.17
C TYR A 57 -6.66 -8.33 2.09
N ALA A 58 -6.50 -9.63 2.38
CA ALA A 58 -7.64 -10.55 2.38
C ALA A 58 -8.68 -10.17 3.45
N PRO A 59 -8.31 -9.87 4.71
CA PRO A 59 -9.21 -9.30 5.70
C PRO A 59 -9.90 -8.01 5.23
N PHE A 60 -9.15 -7.03 4.72
CA PHE A 60 -9.73 -5.73 4.32
C PHE A 60 -10.69 -5.86 3.13
N PHE A 61 -10.39 -6.73 2.17
CA PHE A 61 -11.32 -7.03 1.07
C PHE A 61 -12.57 -7.76 1.57
N SER A 62 -12.44 -8.64 2.58
CA SER A 62 -13.57 -9.31 3.23
C SER A 62 -14.50 -8.30 3.91
N GLU A 63 -13.93 -7.39 4.69
CA GLU A 63 -14.64 -6.32 5.37
C GLU A 63 -15.30 -5.35 4.38
N PHE A 64 -14.58 -4.92 3.35
CA PHE A 64 -15.14 -4.07 2.29
C PHE A 64 -16.33 -4.73 1.59
N LYS A 65 -16.19 -6.01 1.22
CA LYS A 65 -17.27 -6.80 0.64
C LYS A 65 -18.47 -6.87 1.58
N TYR A 66 -18.23 -7.12 2.88
CA TYR A 66 -19.28 -7.21 3.89
C TYR A 66 -20.04 -5.88 4.01
N LYS A 67 -19.33 -4.76 4.15
CA LYS A 67 -19.91 -3.41 4.20
C LYS A 67 -20.73 -3.07 2.95
N LEU A 68 -20.23 -3.35 1.76
CA LEU A 68 -20.97 -3.13 0.51
C LEU A 68 -22.24 -3.98 0.42
N SER A 69 -22.21 -5.22 0.94
CA SER A 69 -23.34 -6.15 0.87
C SER A 69 -24.43 -5.86 1.91
N ASN A 70 -24.06 -5.27 3.05
CA ASN A 70 -24.95 -5.03 4.19
C ASN A 70 -25.24 -3.54 4.42
N SER A 71 -24.91 -2.67 3.46
CA SER A 71 -25.06 -1.22 3.59
C SER A 71 -24.33 -0.63 4.83
N GLY A 72 -23.19 -1.23 5.19
CA GLY A 72 -22.34 -0.75 6.29
C GLY A 72 -21.67 0.58 5.94
N SER A 73 -21.25 1.33 6.96
CA SER A 73 -20.56 2.61 6.77
C SER A 73 -19.14 2.40 6.22
N LEU A 74 -18.76 3.17 5.20
CA LEU A 74 -17.38 3.26 4.72
C LEU A 74 -16.54 4.32 5.49
N LEU A 75 -17.12 4.93 6.53
CA LEU A 75 -16.43 5.94 7.34
C LEU A 75 -15.69 5.32 8.52
N TYR A 76 -16.29 4.31 9.18
CA TYR A 76 -15.76 3.70 10.39
C TYR A 76 -15.98 2.20 10.41
N SER A 77 -15.12 1.45 11.07
CA SER A 77 -15.28 0.02 11.31
C SER A 77 -14.89 -0.34 12.73
N TRP A 78 -15.69 -1.19 13.38
CA TRP A 78 -15.41 -1.77 14.69
C TRP A 78 -14.68 -3.14 14.59
N ASP A 79 -14.56 -3.67 13.39
CA ASP A 79 -14.02 -5.03 13.17
C ASP A 79 -12.47 -5.06 13.19
N LEU A 80 -11.85 -3.91 13.44
CA LEU A 80 -10.40 -3.71 13.50
C LEU A 80 -10.03 -2.79 14.66
N GLY A 81 -9.01 -3.13 15.42
CA GLY A 81 -8.24 -2.22 16.27
C GLY A 81 -9.05 -1.39 17.26
N MET A 82 -9.97 -1.98 18.03
CA MET A 82 -10.88 -1.24 18.92
C MET A 82 -11.90 -0.36 18.21
N GLY A 83 -11.76 -0.18 16.91
CA GLY A 83 -12.49 0.73 16.03
C GLY A 83 -11.57 1.69 15.31
N ILE A 84 -11.72 1.81 13.98
CA ILE A 84 -10.81 2.62 13.13
C ILE A 84 -11.56 3.49 12.13
N ASN A 85 -10.88 4.53 11.67
CA ASN A 85 -11.26 5.31 10.49
C ASN A 85 -11.16 4.43 9.23
N PHE A 86 -12.28 3.82 8.81
CA PHE A 86 -12.30 2.95 7.65
C PHE A 86 -12.11 3.71 6.34
N SER A 87 -12.44 5.02 6.28
CA SER A 87 -12.19 5.80 5.08
C SER A 87 -10.70 6.00 4.79
N ALA A 88 -9.86 6.06 5.83
CA ALA A 88 -8.41 6.08 5.68
C ALA A 88 -7.88 4.71 5.22
N LEU A 89 -8.32 3.62 5.84
CA LEU A 89 -7.97 2.27 5.37
C LEU A 89 -8.42 2.06 3.91
N TYR A 90 -9.63 2.52 3.55
CA TYR A 90 -10.11 2.48 2.17
C TYR A 90 -9.20 3.27 1.22
N ALA A 91 -8.78 4.47 1.60
CA ALA A 91 -7.92 5.33 0.79
C ALA A 91 -6.57 4.67 0.47
N TYR A 92 -5.98 3.97 1.43
CA TYR A 92 -4.70 3.30 1.26
C TYR A 92 -4.79 1.98 0.50
N TYR A 93 -5.74 1.09 0.88
CA TYR A 93 -5.77 -0.30 0.42
C TYR A 93 -6.83 -0.61 -0.64
N LEU A 94 -7.95 0.10 -0.66
CA LEU A 94 -9.18 -0.33 -1.34
C LEU A 94 -9.71 0.63 -2.41
N ALA A 95 -9.14 1.82 -2.54
CA ALA A 95 -9.70 2.92 -3.35
C ALA A 95 -9.69 2.70 -4.87
N SER A 96 -9.05 1.62 -5.36
CA SER A 96 -9.12 1.26 -6.79
C SER A 96 -10.58 1.08 -7.24
N PRO A 97 -11.01 1.74 -8.34
CA PRO A 97 -12.34 1.53 -8.89
C PRO A 97 -12.65 0.07 -9.25
N LEU A 98 -11.63 -0.70 -9.65
CA LEU A 98 -11.77 -2.12 -9.99
C LEU A 98 -12.10 -2.98 -8.76
N ASN A 99 -11.74 -2.54 -7.56
CA ASN A 99 -12.03 -3.28 -6.33
C ASN A 99 -13.53 -3.32 -6.01
N TRP A 100 -14.32 -2.36 -6.51
CA TRP A 100 -15.78 -2.38 -6.36
C TRP A 100 -16.46 -3.58 -7.03
N LEU A 101 -15.78 -4.21 -8.00
CA LEU A 101 -16.27 -5.45 -8.63
C LEU A 101 -16.39 -6.60 -7.62
N ILE A 102 -15.80 -6.49 -6.44
CA ILE A 102 -15.94 -7.49 -5.38
C ILE A 102 -17.39 -7.67 -4.93
N ILE A 103 -18.25 -6.69 -5.13
CA ILE A 103 -19.68 -6.82 -4.83
C ILE A 103 -20.34 -8.01 -5.56
N LEU A 104 -19.82 -8.34 -6.75
CA LEU A 104 -20.29 -9.46 -7.57
C LEU A 104 -19.72 -10.81 -7.13
N CYS A 105 -18.69 -10.80 -6.27
CA CYS A 105 -18.00 -12.00 -5.83
C CYS A 105 -18.67 -12.58 -4.58
N PRO A 106 -18.97 -13.90 -4.50
CA PRO A 106 -19.39 -14.52 -3.25
C PRO A 106 -18.32 -14.42 -2.17
N GLN A 107 -18.72 -14.22 -0.89
CA GLN A 107 -17.81 -14.04 0.25
C GLN A 107 -16.73 -15.12 0.36
N LYS A 108 -17.06 -16.36 0.05
CA LYS A 108 -16.13 -17.50 0.12
C LYS A 108 -14.99 -17.47 -0.92
N TYR A 109 -15.06 -16.57 -1.91
CA TYR A 109 -14.11 -16.46 -3.02
C TYR A 109 -13.34 -15.11 -3.02
N VAL A 110 -13.30 -14.40 -1.90
CA VAL A 110 -12.58 -13.12 -1.78
C VAL A 110 -11.10 -13.28 -2.14
N ILE A 111 -10.46 -14.37 -1.72
CA ILE A 111 -9.04 -14.65 -2.01
C ILE A 111 -8.82 -14.83 -3.52
N GLU A 112 -9.70 -15.59 -4.16
CA GLU A 112 -9.67 -15.85 -5.59
C GLU A 112 -9.91 -14.56 -6.38
N PHE A 113 -10.88 -13.75 -5.95
CA PHE A 113 -11.13 -12.44 -6.56
C PHE A 113 -9.86 -11.60 -6.59
N MET A 114 -9.14 -11.49 -5.46
CA MET A 114 -7.87 -10.74 -5.38
C MET A 114 -6.82 -11.32 -6.33
N SER A 115 -6.63 -12.64 -6.29
CA SER A 115 -5.61 -13.33 -7.09
C SER A 115 -5.83 -13.15 -8.60
N TYR A 116 -7.06 -13.31 -9.07
CA TYR A 116 -7.41 -13.14 -10.48
C TYR A 116 -7.50 -11.67 -10.89
N MET A 117 -7.83 -10.76 -9.99
CA MET A 117 -7.74 -9.31 -10.23
C MET A 117 -6.29 -8.88 -10.46
N ILE A 118 -5.33 -9.43 -9.70
CA ILE A 118 -3.90 -9.19 -9.92
C ILE A 118 -3.50 -9.65 -11.33
N VAL A 119 -3.91 -10.85 -11.74
CA VAL A 119 -3.63 -11.37 -13.10
C VAL A 119 -4.20 -10.44 -14.18
N ALA A 120 -5.43 -9.96 -14.00
CA ALA A 120 -6.04 -9.01 -14.92
C ALA A 120 -5.29 -7.67 -14.96
N LYS A 121 -4.88 -7.13 -13.81
CA LYS A 121 -4.10 -5.89 -13.71
C LYS A 121 -2.71 -6.02 -14.35
N ILE A 122 -2.05 -7.18 -14.24
CA ILE A 122 -0.80 -7.48 -14.97
C ILE A 122 -1.03 -7.38 -16.49
N GLY A 123 -2.09 -7.98 -17.02
CA GLY A 123 -2.44 -7.84 -18.43
C GLY A 123 -2.73 -6.40 -18.85
N LEU A 124 -3.48 -5.65 -18.03
CA LEU A 124 -3.79 -4.24 -18.27
C LEU A 124 -2.53 -3.36 -18.29
N SER A 125 -1.51 -3.67 -17.48
CA SER A 125 -0.26 -2.91 -17.49
C SER A 125 0.49 -3.07 -18.81
N GLY A 126 0.52 -4.29 -19.38
CA GLY A 126 1.04 -4.55 -20.72
C GLY A 126 0.30 -3.80 -21.81
N LEU A 127 -1.03 -3.78 -21.74
CA LEU A 127 -1.89 -3.00 -22.63
C LEU A 127 -1.60 -1.50 -22.56
N GLY A 128 -1.52 -0.94 -21.33
CA GLY A 128 -1.27 0.50 -21.11
C GLY A 128 0.07 0.94 -21.70
N PHE A 129 1.14 0.16 -21.48
CA PHE A 129 2.45 0.48 -22.04
C PHE A 129 2.51 0.29 -23.56
N THR A 130 1.87 -0.77 -24.08
CA THR A 130 1.77 -0.98 -25.54
C THR A 130 0.99 0.16 -26.21
N TYR A 131 -0.08 0.65 -25.57
CA TYR A 131 -0.81 1.82 -26.06
C TYR A 131 0.09 3.07 -26.10
N TYR A 132 0.84 3.35 -25.04
CA TYR A 132 1.81 4.44 -25.01
C TYR A 132 2.83 4.34 -26.15
N LEU A 133 3.47 3.16 -26.31
CA LEU A 133 4.44 2.94 -27.38
C LEU A 133 3.84 3.11 -28.78
N SER A 134 2.56 2.74 -28.98
CA SER A 134 1.87 2.89 -30.27
C SER A 134 1.76 4.33 -30.77
N LYS A 135 1.92 5.30 -29.85
CA LYS A 135 1.94 6.75 -30.14
C LYS A 135 3.36 7.30 -30.39
N HIS A 136 4.39 6.48 -30.15
CA HIS A 136 5.80 6.90 -30.25
C HIS A 136 6.62 6.13 -31.30
N THR A 137 6.04 5.11 -31.91
CA THR A 137 6.68 4.29 -32.95
C THR A 137 6.05 4.55 -34.30
N SER A 138 6.90 4.88 -35.30
CA SER A 138 6.49 5.16 -36.68
C SER A 138 6.62 3.95 -37.62
N GLY A 139 7.43 2.95 -37.20
CA GLY A 139 7.78 1.80 -38.02
C GLY A 139 6.94 0.54 -37.74
N ASN A 140 7.59 -0.57 -37.45
CA ASN A 140 6.94 -1.86 -37.22
C ASN A 140 6.15 -1.89 -35.89
N LYS A 141 4.86 -1.51 -35.97
CA LYS A 141 3.96 -1.46 -34.80
C LYS A 141 3.81 -2.83 -34.08
N ALA A 142 4.05 -3.94 -34.75
CA ALA A 142 3.96 -5.27 -34.12
C ALA A 142 5.03 -5.48 -33.02
N ALA A 143 6.21 -4.89 -33.18
CA ALA A 143 7.30 -5.02 -32.23
C ALA A 143 7.05 -4.40 -30.85
N ILE A 144 6.13 -3.44 -30.75
CA ILE A 144 5.77 -2.83 -29.45
C ILE A 144 5.17 -3.88 -28.49
N LEU A 145 4.63 -4.98 -29.01
CA LEU A 145 4.12 -6.10 -28.23
C LEU A 145 5.19 -6.71 -27.32
N PHE A 146 6.44 -6.84 -27.78
CA PHE A 146 7.55 -7.39 -26.99
C PHE A 146 7.78 -6.59 -25.72
N PHE A 147 7.85 -5.27 -25.88
CA PHE A 147 8.09 -4.35 -24.75
C PHE A 147 6.89 -4.26 -23.82
N GLY A 148 5.65 -4.39 -24.33
CA GLY A 148 4.45 -4.50 -23.52
C GLY A 148 4.46 -5.73 -22.63
N ILE A 149 4.89 -6.90 -23.16
CA ILE A 149 5.04 -8.14 -22.40
C ILE A 149 6.10 -7.98 -21.31
N PHE A 150 7.28 -7.42 -21.63
CA PHE A 150 8.33 -7.19 -20.65
C PHE A 150 7.94 -6.18 -19.56
N TYR A 151 7.14 -5.17 -19.87
CA TYR A 151 6.61 -4.25 -18.86
C TYR A 151 5.65 -4.97 -17.91
N ALA A 152 4.73 -5.76 -18.45
CA ALA A 152 3.75 -6.53 -17.68
C ALA A 152 4.37 -7.62 -16.81
N LEU A 153 5.48 -8.24 -17.26
CA LEU A 153 6.15 -9.36 -16.60
C LEU A 153 7.56 -8.99 -16.14
N SER A 154 7.74 -7.74 -15.73
CA SER A 154 9.00 -7.21 -15.24
C SER A 154 9.35 -7.72 -13.83
N GLY A 155 10.59 -7.49 -13.39
CA GLY A 155 11.03 -7.77 -12.02
C GLY A 155 10.22 -7.02 -10.97
N TYR A 156 9.76 -5.80 -11.29
CA TYR A 156 8.82 -5.06 -10.43
C TYR A 156 7.52 -5.84 -10.22
N MET A 157 6.92 -6.36 -11.29
CA MET A 157 5.70 -7.16 -11.19
C MET A 157 5.94 -8.50 -10.50
N ALA A 158 7.09 -9.13 -10.72
CA ALA A 158 7.47 -10.36 -10.01
C ALA A 158 7.58 -10.16 -8.49
N ALA A 159 8.16 -9.03 -8.07
CA ALA A 159 8.34 -8.70 -6.65
C ALA A 159 7.06 -8.18 -5.99
N TYR A 160 6.29 -7.32 -6.67
CA TYR A 160 5.30 -6.45 -6.04
C TYR A 160 3.87 -6.60 -6.56
N SER A 161 3.58 -7.52 -7.50
CA SER A 161 2.21 -7.67 -8.03
C SER A 161 1.17 -8.06 -6.97
N TRP A 162 1.60 -8.67 -5.88
CA TRP A 162 0.74 -8.98 -4.75
C TRP A 162 0.24 -7.73 -4.00
N ASN A 163 0.89 -6.57 -4.13
CA ASN A 163 0.36 -5.27 -3.67
C ASN A 163 -0.71 -4.78 -4.66
N ILE A 164 -1.87 -5.40 -4.60
CA ILE A 164 -2.99 -5.19 -5.55
C ILE A 164 -3.37 -3.72 -5.73
N MET A 165 -3.21 -2.90 -4.66
CA MET A 165 -3.53 -1.47 -4.68
C MET A 165 -2.51 -0.61 -5.44
N TRP A 166 -1.28 -1.10 -5.68
CA TRP A 166 -0.29 -0.34 -6.44
C TRP A 166 -0.48 -0.46 -7.95
N LEU A 167 -1.09 -1.57 -8.40
CA LEU A 167 -1.12 -1.96 -9.81
C LEU A 167 -1.90 -0.99 -10.70
N ASP A 168 -2.93 -0.32 -10.17
CA ASP A 168 -3.68 0.70 -10.93
C ASP A 168 -2.75 1.85 -11.37
N CYS A 169 -1.87 2.30 -10.48
CA CYS A 169 -0.88 3.32 -10.82
C CYS A 169 0.09 2.86 -11.90
N ILE A 170 0.50 1.58 -11.87
CA ILE A 170 1.41 1.01 -12.88
C ILE A 170 0.73 0.91 -14.25
N ILE A 171 -0.56 0.55 -14.28
CA ILE A 171 -1.39 0.51 -15.50
C ILE A 171 -1.53 1.91 -16.12
N LEU A 172 -1.82 2.89 -15.28
CA LEU A 172 -2.16 4.26 -15.70
C LEU A 172 -0.91 5.12 -15.99
N PHE A 173 0.23 4.80 -15.39
CA PHE A 173 1.46 5.59 -15.51
C PHE A 173 1.90 5.89 -16.95
N PRO A 174 1.91 4.92 -17.91
CA PRO A 174 2.20 5.21 -19.31
C PRO A 174 1.25 6.25 -19.93
N ILE A 175 -0.03 6.24 -19.50
CA ILE A 175 -1.05 7.16 -20.01
C ILE A 175 -0.88 8.56 -19.38
N VAL A 176 -0.45 8.63 -18.10
CA VAL A 176 -0.04 9.93 -17.49
C VAL A 176 1.10 10.56 -18.27
N CYS A 177 2.13 9.75 -18.65
CA CYS A 177 3.24 10.21 -19.46
C CYS A 177 2.77 10.75 -20.82
N LEU A 178 1.86 10.04 -21.51
CA LEU A 178 1.25 10.53 -22.74
C LEU A 178 0.46 11.83 -22.53
N GLY A 179 -0.22 11.94 -21.39
CA GLY A 179 -1.00 13.12 -21.00
C GLY A 179 -0.13 14.38 -20.84
N ILE A 180 1.00 14.26 -20.15
CA ILE A 180 1.93 15.39 -19.94
C ILE A 180 2.66 15.79 -21.23
N GLU A 181 3.02 14.83 -22.09
CA GLU A 181 3.57 15.10 -23.42
C GLU A 181 2.59 15.89 -24.28
N ARG A 182 1.31 15.49 -24.30
CA ARG A 182 0.25 16.22 -24.99
C ARG A 182 0.07 17.62 -24.40
N LEU A 183 0.13 17.76 -23.07
CA LEU A 183 0.03 19.05 -22.38
C LEU A 183 1.17 19.99 -22.82
N VAL A 184 2.41 19.51 -22.84
CA VAL A 184 3.59 20.32 -23.22
C VAL A 184 3.51 20.73 -24.69
N LYS A 185 3.20 19.77 -25.58
CA LYS A 185 3.15 20.02 -27.03
C LYS A 185 1.98 20.90 -27.47
N THR A 186 0.76 20.62 -26.99
CA THR A 186 -0.48 21.21 -27.51
C THR A 186 -1.21 22.10 -26.50
N GLY A 187 -0.81 22.12 -25.23
CA GLY A 187 -1.53 22.80 -24.15
C GLY A 187 -2.85 22.12 -23.73
N LYS A 188 -3.15 20.91 -24.27
CA LYS A 188 -4.35 20.13 -23.90
C LYS A 188 -4.06 19.26 -22.69
N GLY A 189 -4.57 19.63 -21.49
CA GLY A 189 -4.23 18.96 -20.22
C GLY A 189 -5.30 18.01 -19.68
N LEU A 190 -6.43 17.83 -20.36
CA LEU A 190 -7.55 17.01 -19.84
C LEU A 190 -7.13 15.56 -19.54
N LEU A 191 -6.48 14.90 -20.50
CA LEU A 191 -6.01 13.52 -20.33
C LEU A 191 -5.07 13.41 -19.12
N TYR A 192 -4.10 14.32 -19.03
CA TYR A 192 -3.15 14.37 -17.92
C TYR A 192 -3.87 14.49 -16.57
N THR A 193 -4.78 15.46 -16.44
CA THR A 193 -5.52 15.73 -15.20
C THR A 193 -6.39 14.54 -14.76
N LEU A 194 -7.15 13.96 -15.70
CA LEU A 194 -8.05 12.85 -15.35
C LEU A 194 -7.27 11.60 -14.95
N ILE A 195 -6.24 11.24 -15.70
CA ILE A 195 -5.48 10.01 -15.44
C ILE A 195 -4.59 10.16 -14.21
N LEU A 196 -3.93 11.32 -14.01
CA LEU A 196 -3.19 11.57 -12.78
C LEU A 196 -4.12 11.61 -11.56
N GLY A 197 -5.29 12.27 -11.69
CA GLY A 197 -6.30 12.25 -10.62
C GLY A 197 -6.76 10.84 -10.29
N LEU A 198 -6.96 9.99 -11.29
CA LEU A 198 -7.32 8.59 -11.08
C LEU A 198 -6.18 7.79 -10.42
N CYS A 199 -4.92 8.06 -10.75
CA CYS A 199 -3.78 7.47 -10.03
C CYS A 199 -3.81 7.86 -8.55
N ILE A 200 -3.94 9.15 -8.23
CA ILE A 200 -3.94 9.67 -6.85
C ILE A 200 -5.11 9.07 -6.07
N LEU A 201 -6.29 8.99 -6.69
CA LEU A 201 -7.48 8.40 -6.08
C LEU A 201 -7.27 6.90 -5.79
N SER A 202 -6.65 6.16 -6.71
CA SER A 202 -6.49 4.71 -6.59
C SER A 202 -5.42 4.30 -5.56
N ASN A 203 -4.31 5.05 -5.47
CA ASN A 203 -3.29 4.88 -4.45
C ASN A 203 -2.42 6.13 -4.38
N TYR A 204 -2.56 6.89 -3.32
CA TYR A 204 -1.82 8.15 -3.12
C TYR A 204 -0.31 7.91 -2.97
N TYR A 205 0.10 6.82 -2.32
CA TYR A 205 1.50 6.53 -2.01
C TYR A 205 2.36 6.34 -3.26
N ILE A 206 1.95 5.46 -4.18
CA ILE A 206 2.64 5.29 -5.47
C ILE A 206 2.51 6.56 -6.33
N SER A 207 1.40 7.27 -6.19
CA SER A 207 1.18 8.52 -6.94
C SER A 207 2.11 9.66 -6.52
N ILE A 208 2.61 9.70 -5.28
CA ILE A 208 3.68 10.63 -4.87
C ILE A 208 4.91 10.44 -5.77
N MET A 209 5.33 9.19 -6.00
CA MET A 209 6.47 8.87 -6.88
C MET A 209 6.20 9.30 -8.32
N ILE A 210 4.96 9.09 -8.81
CA ILE A 210 4.55 9.55 -10.14
C ILE A 210 4.57 11.08 -10.20
N CYS A 211 4.05 11.79 -9.20
CA CYS A 211 4.05 13.26 -9.17
C CYS A 211 5.47 13.84 -9.16
N LEU A 212 6.38 13.27 -8.36
CA LEU A 212 7.80 13.64 -8.37
C LEU A 212 8.41 13.45 -9.76
N PHE A 213 8.16 12.30 -10.38
CA PHE A 213 8.63 12.04 -11.73
C PHE A 213 8.01 12.98 -12.76
N MET A 214 6.73 13.33 -12.65
CA MET A 214 6.09 14.27 -13.60
C MET A 214 6.77 15.64 -13.60
N VAL A 215 7.26 16.13 -12.47
CA VAL A 215 8.05 17.37 -12.42
C VAL A 215 9.36 17.22 -13.21
N ILE A 216 10.09 16.11 -12.96
CA ILE A 216 11.36 15.82 -13.64
C ILE A 216 11.14 15.62 -15.15
N TYR A 217 10.08 14.90 -15.51
CA TYR A 217 9.74 14.60 -16.90
C TYR A 217 9.26 15.85 -17.64
N PHE A 218 8.48 16.72 -16.99
CA PHE A 218 8.10 18.03 -17.53
C PHE A 218 9.32 18.88 -17.90
N ILE A 219 10.32 18.96 -17.01
CA ILE A 219 11.57 19.67 -17.27
C ILE A 219 12.30 19.02 -18.45
N SER A 220 12.38 17.69 -18.45
CA SER A 220 13.04 16.90 -19.50
C SER A 220 12.43 17.14 -20.88
N LEU A 221 11.09 17.14 -20.97
CA LEU A 221 10.36 17.42 -22.22
C LEU A 221 10.66 18.86 -22.75
N ASN A 222 10.65 19.85 -21.86
CA ASN A 222 10.97 21.23 -22.24
C ASN A 222 12.44 21.41 -22.62
N VAL A 223 13.36 20.67 -22.00
CA VAL A 223 14.77 20.63 -22.41
C VAL A 223 14.92 20.00 -23.80
N MET A 224 14.18 18.92 -24.09
CA MET A 224 14.25 18.25 -25.40
C MET A 224 13.70 19.10 -26.54
N ASP A 225 12.73 19.98 -26.30
CA ASP A 225 12.18 20.87 -27.29
C ASP A 225 13.24 21.90 -27.74
N SER A 226 13.58 21.86 -29.01
CA SER A 226 14.58 22.80 -29.61
C SER A 226 14.00 24.19 -29.83
N GLU A 227 12.70 24.33 -29.93
CA GLU A 227 12.00 25.60 -30.13
C GLU A 227 11.57 26.27 -28.82
N ASN A 228 11.90 25.66 -27.66
CA ASN A 228 11.52 26.16 -26.35
C ASN A 228 12.28 27.49 -26.07
N ASN A 229 11.54 28.49 -25.60
CA ASN A 229 12.05 29.75 -25.09
C ASN A 229 11.42 30.04 -23.71
N TRP A 230 11.98 31.02 -22.98
CA TRP A 230 11.52 31.35 -21.63
C TRP A 230 10.02 31.61 -21.53
N ARG A 231 9.43 32.29 -22.53
CA ARG A 231 7.98 32.56 -22.56
C ARG A 231 7.15 31.27 -22.73
N LYS A 232 7.54 30.38 -23.67
CA LYS A 232 6.87 29.09 -23.88
C LYS A 232 6.99 28.26 -22.62
N PHE A 233 8.18 28.20 -22.02
CA PHE A 233 8.44 27.47 -20.76
C PHE A 233 7.55 27.97 -19.61
N THR A 234 7.45 29.29 -19.38
CA THR A 234 6.62 29.86 -18.31
C THR A 234 5.13 29.54 -18.50
N ILE A 235 4.63 29.63 -19.75
CA ILE A 235 3.23 29.28 -20.04
C ILE A 235 2.98 27.78 -19.84
N ALA A 236 3.90 26.92 -20.27
CA ALA A 236 3.81 25.48 -20.09
C ALA A 236 3.86 25.13 -18.58
N SER A 237 4.73 25.79 -17.80
CA SER A 237 4.83 25.62 -16.35
C SER A 237 3.55 26.00 -15.62
N PHE A 238 2.96 27.15 -16.00
CA PHE A 238 1.67 27.56 -15.43
C PHE A 238 0.55 26.53 -15.73
N ARG A 239 0.46 26.08 -17.00
CA ARG A 239 -0.49 25.03 -17.37
C ARG A 239 -0.25 23.73 -16.60
N PHE A 240 1.01 23.30 -16.52
CA PHE A 240 1.38 22.11 -15.76
C PHE A 240 0.94 22.20 -14.30
N ALA A 241 1.22 23.34 -13.64
CA ALA A 241 0.80 23.57 -12.25
C ALA A 241 -0.73 23.52 -12.10
N VAL A 242 -1.48 24.24 -12.95
CA VAL A 242 -2.96 24.26 -12.89
C VAL A 242 -3.55 22.87 -13.07
N TYR A 243 -3.11 22.14 -14.11
CA TYR A 243 -3.67 20.82 -14.41
C TYR A 243 -3.25 19.76 -13.37
N SER A 244 -2.05 19.89 -12.76
CA SER A 244 -1.60 19.03 -11.66
C SER A 244 -2.42 19.30 -10.38
N LEU A 245 -2.66 20.57 -10.04
CA LEU A 245 -3.51 20.94 -8.90
C LEU A 245 -4.96 20.46 -9.08
N LEU A 246 -5.50 20.56 -10.29
CA LEU A 246 -6.82 20.01 -10.61
C LEU A 246 -6.85 18.48 -10.47
N ALA A 247 -5.80 17.78 -10.84
CA ALA A 247 -5.71 16.33 -10.64
C ALA A 247 -5.74 15.95 -9.16
N GLY A 248 -4.94 16.61 -8.32
CA GLY A 248 -4.98 16.45 -6.87
C GLY A 248 -6.34 16.84 -6.28
N GLY A 249 -6.91 17.94 -6.76
CA GLY A 249 -8.22 18.40 -6.32
C GLY A 249 -9.36 17.42 -6.65
N LEU A 250 -9.35 16.76 -7.81
CA LEU A 250 -10.32 15.72 -8.15
C LEU A 250 -10.30 14.54 -7.18
N SER A 251 -9.15 14.25 -6.58
CA SER A 251 -8.94 13.15 -5.65
C SER A 251 -9.08 13.56 -4.19
N ALA A 252 -9.37 14.83 -3.90
CA ALA A 252 -9.36 15.37 -2.54
C ALA A 252 -10.36 14.70 -1.60
N LEU A 253 -11.46 14.17 -2.14
CA LEU A 253 -12.45 13.40 -1.37
C LEU A 253 -11.82 12.20 -0.62
N VAL A 254 -10.83 11.55 -1.24
CA VAL A 254 -10.14 10.39 -0.67
C VAL A 254 -8.83 10.83 0.00
N LEU A 255 -8.13 11.78 -0.59
CA LEU A 255 -6.79 12.20 -0.16
C LEU A 255 -6.82 13.01 1.15
N LEU A 256 -7.79 13.91 1.34
CA LEU A 256 -7.82 14.75 2.54
C LEU A 256 -8.06 13.96 3.83
N PRO A 257 -9.07 13.07 3.91
CA PRO A 257 -9.25 12.21 5.09
C PRO A 257 -8.00 11.40 5.44
N GLU A 258 -7.29 10.91 4.42
CA GLU A 258 -6.06 10.18 4.61
C GLU A 258 -4.93 11.04 5.20
N ILE A 259 -4.76 12.27 4.72
CA ILE A 259 -3.77 13.22 5.27
C ILE A 259 -4.03 13.51 6.76
N TYR A 260 -5.30 13.63 7.16
CA TYR A 260 -5.64 13.80 8.58
C TYR A 260 -5.38 12.51 9.38
N ALA A 261 -5.69 11.34 8.84
CA ALA A 261 -5.48 10.07 9.50
C ALA A 261 -4.00 9.74 9.69
N LEU A 262 -3.14 10.03 8.70
CA LEU A 262 -1.70 9.79 8.79
C LEU A 262 -1.03 10.51 9.97
N LYS A 263 -1.58 11.63 10.44
CA LYS A 263 -1.08 12.33 11.63
C LYS A 263 -1.29 11.55 12.93
N LEU A 264 -2.18 10.58 12.94
CA LEU A 264 -2.46 9.72 14.09
C LEU A 264 -1.69 8.39 14.04
N THR A 265 -0.89 8.18 12.99
CA THR A 265 -0.09 6.97 12.78
C THR A 265 1.39 7.25 13.05
N ALA A 266 2.17 6.20 13.18
CA ALA A 266 3.63 6.28 13.31
C ALA A 266 4.34 6.92 12.08
N SER A 267 3.64 7.09 10.95
CA SER A 267 4.18 7.76 9.75
C SER A 267 4.08 9.29 9.80
N GLY A 268 3.62 9.87 10.91
CA GLY A 268 3.47 11.33 11.10
C GLY A 268 4.78 12.08 11.29
N ASP A 269 5.86 11.40 11.68
CA ASP A 269 7.15 12.00 11.99
C ASP A 269 8.09 11.97 10.79
N PHE A 270 8.77 13.11 10.53
CA PHE A 270 9.69 13.29 9.41
C PHE A 270 11.13 13.46 9.92
N ASP A 271 11.89 12.37 9.93
CA ASP A 271 13.30 12.39 10.26
C ASP A 271 14.18 12.41 9.01
N PHE A 272 14.66 13.59 8.62
CA PHE A 272 15.53 13.71 7.45
C PHE A 272 16.90 13.07 7.71
N PRO A 273 17.43 12.26 6.74
CA PRO A 273 18.71 11.57 6.90
C PRO A 273 19.86 12.51 7.26
N SER A 274 20.51 12.26 8.37
CA SER A 274 21.68 13.03 8.83
C SER A 274 22.99 12.62 8.15
N THR A 275 23.00 11.44 7.49
CA THR A 275 24.18 10.88 6.81
C THR A 275 23.92 10.70 5.32
N PHE A 276 25.01 10.68 4.54
CA PHE A 276 24.98 10.39 3.11
C PHE A 276 25.66 9.04 2.86
N ASN A 277 24.86 8.02 2.54
CA ASN A 277 25.33 6.64 2.35
C ASN A 277 24.90 6.12 0.97
N SER A 278 25.72 5.23 0.40
CA SER A 278 25.40 4.48 -0.82
C SER A 278 25.30 3.00 -0.48
N TYR A 279 24.20 2.36 -0.85
CA TYR A 279 23.94 0.93 -0.58
C TYR A 279 24.74 0.01 -1.48
N PHE A 280 24.86 0.34 -2.79
CA PHE A 280 25.48 -0.53 -3.79
C PHE A 280 26.26 0.26 -4.83
N SER A 281 27.14 -0.46 -5.57
CA SER A 281 27.74 0.06 -6.77
C SER A 281 26.74 0.06 -7.95
N ILE A 282 26.94 0.98 -8.90
CA ILE A 282 26.16 1.00 -10.14
C ILE A 282 26.33 -0.30 -10.94
N PHE A 283 27.47 -0.97 -10.79
CA PHE A 283 27.78 -2.21 -11.48
C PHE A 283 26.88 -3.36 -11.00
N ASP A 284 26.67 -3.47 -9.67
CA ASP A 284 25.78 -4.46 -9.06
C ASP A 284 24.32 -4.21 -9.44
N MET A 285 23.89 -2.92 -9.44
CA MET A 285 22.52 -2.56 -9.84
C MET A 285 22.24 -2.93 -11.30
N ILE A 286 23.20 -2.72 -12.22
CA ILE A 286 23.03 -3.12 -13.61
C ILE A 286 22.88 -4.66 -13.74
N ALA A 287 23.53 -5.44 -12.89
CA ALA A 287 23.37 -6.91 -12.86
C ALA A 287 21.93 -7.34 -12.53
N ARG A 288 21.16 -6.57 -11.76
CA ARG A 288 19.75 -6.85 -11.45
C ARG A 288 18.81 -6.83 -12.67
N HIS A 289 19.28 -6.46 -13.85
CA HIS A 289 18.52 -6.61 -15.09
C HIS A 289 18.57 -8.05 -15.68
N MET A 290 19.40 -8.92 -15.14
CA MET A 290 19.44 -10.33 -15.56
C MET A 290 18.18 -11.06 -15.05
N GLY A 291 17.72 -12.04 -15.82
CA GLY A 291 16.55 -12.85 -15.42
C GLY A 291 16.87 -13.88 -14.35
N ASN A 292 15.83 -14.36 -13.66
CA ASN A 292 15.91 -15.39 -12.64
C ASN A 292 16.72 -15.02 -11.39
N VAL A 293 16.98 -13.75 -11.15
CA VAL A 293 17.53 -13.27 -9.88
C VAL A 293 16.39 -13.23 -8.86
N LYS A 294 16.64 -13.76 -7.67
CA LYS A 294 15.65 -13.71 -6.58
C LYS A 294 15.17 -12.28 -6.34
N VAL A 295 13.87 -12.12 -6.18
CA VAL A 295 13.29 -10.80 -5.91
C VAL A 295 13.57 -10.38 -4.47
N GLU A 296 13.93 -9.11 -4.30
CA GLU A 296 14.13 -8.51 -3.00
C GLU A 296 12.83 -7.86 -2.50
N ILE A 297 12.37 -8.29 -1.35
CA ILE A 297 11.20 -7.74 -0.65
C ILE A 297 11.49 -7.43 0.83
N GLY A 298 12.71 -7.72 1.30
CA GLY A 298 13.17 -7.46 2.65
C GLY A 298 13.84 -6.10 2.81
N LEU A 299 14.93 -6.07 3.59
CA LEU A 299 15.63 -4.85 4.00
C LEU A 299 16.89 -4.54 3.20
N ASP A 300 17.31 -5.41 2.27
CA ASP A 300 18.59 -5.29 1.58
C ASP A 300 18.63 -4.21 0.48
N HIS A 301 17.58 -3.43 0.33
CA HIS A 301 17.47 -2.28 -0.59
C HIS A 301 17.64 -2.57 -2.09
N TRP A 302 17.82 -3.82 -2.54
CA TRP A 302 18.06 -4.14 -3.95
C TRP A 302 16.86 -3.83 -4.85
N PRO A 303 17.07 -3.13 -6.00
CA PRO A 303 15.97 -2.85 -6.92
C PRO A 303 15.57 -4.08 -7.74
N ASN A 304 14.27 -4.30 -7.94
CA ASN A 304 13.72 -5.33 -8.81
C ASN A 304 13.46 -4.78 -10.22
N ILE A 305 14.46 -4.82 -11.10
CA ILE A 305 14.46 -4.08 -12.38
C ILE A 305 14.61 -4.94 -13.65
N PHE A 306 14.50 -6.26 -13.55
CA PHE A 306 14.45 -7.11 -14.75
C PHE A 306 13.33 -6.66 -15.69
N CYS A 307 13.63 -6.52 -16.98
CA CYS A 307 12.64 -6.20 -18.03
C CYS A 307 13.07 -6.78 -19.39
N GLY A 308 13.63 -7.99 -19.37
CA GLY A 308 14.19 -8.68 -20.52
C GLY A 308 15.68 -8.41 -20.72
N VAL A 309 16.48 -9.45 -20.85
CA VAL A 309 17.96 -9.30 -21.00
C VAL A 309 18.37 -8.64 -22.32
N GLY A 310 17.45 -8.57 -23.29
CA GLY A 310 17.67 -7.82 -24.54
C GLY A 310 18.00 -6.34 -24.34
N ILE A 311 17.69 -5.76 -23.16
CA ILE A 311 18.03 -4.37 -22.83
C ILE A 311 19.53 -4.11 -22.89
N PHE A 312 20.38 -5.07 -22.49
CA PHE A 312 21.82 -4.93 -22.58
C PHE A 312 22.29 -4.65 -24.02
N LEU A 313 21.62 -5.26 -25.00
CA LEU A 313 21.90 -5.04 -26.42
C LEU A 313 21.29 -3.74 -26.94
N PHE A 314 19.98 -3.53 -26.67
CA PHE A 314 19.23 -2.40 -27.23
C PHE A 314 19.57 -1.05 -26.62
N ALA A 315 19.97 -0.97 -25.34
CA ALA A 315 20.43 0.26 -24.73
C ALA A 315 21.74 0.76 -25.39
N VAL A 316 22.67 -0.15 -25.70
CA VAL A 316 23.89 0.21 -26.42
C VAL A 316 23.55 0.62 -27.85
N LEU A 317 22.67 -0.11 -28.55
CA LEU A 317 22.23 0.26 -29.91
C LEU A 317 21.53 1.61 -29.93
N TYR A 318 20.76 1.98 -28.87
CA TYR A 318 20.18 3.32 -28.73
C TYR A 318 21.25 4.41 -28.71
N ILE A 319 22.30 4.21 -27.91
CA ILE A 319 23.44 5.15 -27.83
C ILE A 319 24.14 5.29 -29.17
N LEU A 320 24.36 4.19 -29.90
CA LEU A 320 25.04 4.15 -31.17
C LEU A 320 24.16 4.62 -32.35
N ASN A 321 22.83 4.65 -32.20
CA ASN A 321 21.90 4.97 -33.26
C ASN A 321 22.07 6.38 -33.79
N ARG A 322 22.22 6.54 -35.11
CA ARG A 322 22.51 7.84 -35.77
C ARG A 322 21.26 8.67 -36.05
N LYS A 323 20.07 8.05 -36.04
CA LYS A 323 18.81 8.76 -36.30
C LYS A 323 18.27 9.45 -35.06
N ILE A 324 18.61 8.97 -33.88
CA ILE A 324 18.17 9.54 -32.59
C ILE A 324 19.06 10.73 -32.22
N SER A 325 18.47 11.88 -31.87
CA SER A 325 19.19 13.11 -31.60
C SER A 325 20.10 12.97 -30.36
N LYS A 326 21.24 13.64 -30.36
CA LYS A 326 22.17 13.65 -29.23
C LYS A 326 21.54 14.22 -27.96
N LYS A 327 20.67 15.23 -28.12
CA LYS A 327 19.95 15.88 -27.01
C LYS A 327 18.98 14.92 -26.34
N GLU A 328 18.19 14.18 -27.13
CA GLU A 328 17.29 13.16 -26.63
C GLU A 328 18.04 12.04 -25.87
N LYS A 329 19.13 11.52 -26.46
CA LYS A 329 19.98 10.52 -25.80
C LYS A 329 20.52 11.01 -24.44
N ALA A 330 21.04 12.24 -24.41
CA ALA A 330 21.58 12.82 -23.19
C ALA A 330 20.51 12.91 -22.08
N VAL A 331 19.32 13.38 -22.43
CA VAL A 331 18.21 13.49 -21.45
C VAL A 331 17.80 12.11 -20.90
N TYR A 332 17.51 11.12 -21.77
CA TYR A 332 17.07 9.81 -21.29
C TYR A 332 18.17 9.06 -20.53
N ILE A 333 19.44 9.16 -20.96
CA ILE A 333 20.55 8.54 -20.22
C ILE A 333 20.71 9.21 -18.86
N SER A 334 20.60 10.55 -18.79
CA SER A 334 20.66 11.28 -17.51
C SER A 334 19.53 10.86 -16.56
N LEU A 335 18.31 10.65 -17.07
CA LEU A 335 17.20 10.13 -16.28
C LEU A 335 17.49 8.72 -15.74
N LEU A 336 18.01 7.81 -16.57
CA LEU A 336 18.36 6.46 -16.13
C LEU A 336 19.44 6.47 -15.05
N VAL A 337 20.49 7.28 -15.22
CA VAL A 337 21.56 7.44 -14.22
C VAL A 337 21.00 8.04 -12.92
N PHE A 338 20.10 9.01 -13.01
CA PHE A 338 19.43 9.59 -11.85
C PHE A 338 18.63 8.55 -11.05
N PHE A 339 17.90 7.66 -11.74
CA PHE A 339 17.17 6.56 -11.06
C PHE A 339 18.10 5.54 -10.42
N LEU A 340 19.20 5.16 -11.09
CA LEU A 340 20.21 4.28 -10.51
C LEU A 340 20.83 4.91 -9.25
N ALA A 341 21.11 6.20 -9.25
CA ALA A 341 21.51 6.93 -8.06
C ALA A 341 20.40 6.92 -6.98
N GLY A 342 19.14 7.10 -7.39
CA GLY A 342 17.97 7.09 -6.51
C GLY A 342 17.72 5.74 -5.82
N PHE A 343 18.18 4.63 -6.40
CA PHE A 343 18.11 3.31 -5.75
C PHE A 343 19.22 3.10 -4.73
N SER A 344 20.39 3.70 -4.93
CA SER A 344 21.57 3.46 -4.11
C SER A 344 21.79 4.51 -3.02
N ILE A 345 21.43 5.78 -3.26
CA ILE A 345 21.70 6.88 -2.32
C ILE A 345 20.54 7.00 -1.32
N ASN A 346 20.85 6.88 -0.03
CA ASN A 346 19.84 6.89 1.05
C ASN A 346 18.95 8.14 1.05
N VAL A 347 19.50 9.34 0.83
CA VAL A 347 18.73 10.60 0.77
C VAL A 347 17.73 10.60 -0.39
N LEU A 348 18.14 10.12 -1.57
CA LEU A 348 17.25 10.02 -2.71
C LEU A 348 16.20 8.94 -2.50
N ASN A 349 16.59 7.81 -1.89
CA ASN A 349 15.66 6.75 -1.52
C ASN A 349 14.57 7.27 -0.57
N TYR A 350 14.95 8.02 0.46
CA TYR A 350 14.04 8.69 1.39
C TYR A 350 13.04 9.63 0.68
N ILE A 351 13.52 10.49 -0.23
CA ILE A 351 12.67 11.41 -0.99
C ILE A 351 11.67 10.65 -1.88
N TRP A 352 12.14 9.60 -2.59
CA TRP A 352 11.26 8.80 -3.46
C TRP A 352 10.16 8.07 -2.70
N HIS A 353 10.41 7.70 -1.44
CA HIS A 353 9.44 6.99 -0.61
C HIS A 353 8.53 7.93 0.22
N GLY A 354 8.42 9.21 -0.15
CA GLY A 354 7.51 10.16 0.49
C GLY A 354 8.02 10.70 1.83
N LEU A 355 9.34 10.92 1.92
CA LEU A 355 10.04 11.44 3.09
C LEU A 355 10.01 10.51 4.31
N HIS A 356 10.13 9.20 4.07
CA HIS A 356 10.37 8.20 5.12
C HIS A 356 11.20 7.04 4.56
N TYR A 357 11.80 6.23 5.43
CA TYR A 357 12.45 4.99 5.01
C TYR A 357 11.44 3.85 4.96
N PRO A 358 11.40 3.06 3.88
CA PRO A 358 10.57 1.86 3.84
C PRO A 358 11.14 0.79 4.78
N ASN A 359 10.31 0.17 5.61
CA ASN A 359 10.69 -0.94 6.47
C ASN A 359 10.97 -2.23 5.69
N SER A 360 10.54 -2.30 4.43
CA SER A 360 10.72 -3.42 3.49
C SER A 360 10.28 -2.97 2.10
N LEU A 361 10.32 -3.86 1.09
CA LEU A 361 9.87 -3.59 -0.28
C LEU A 361 10.63 -2.42 -0.91
N PRO A 362 11.94 -2.56 -1.15
CA PRO A 362 12.80 -1.47 -1.58
C PRO A 362 12.55 -1.02 -3.02
N ALA A 363 12.99 0.20 -3.35
CA ALA A 363 12.97 0.75 -4.70
C ALA A 363 11.58 0.69 -5.38
N ARG A 364 10.52 1.06 -4.65
CA ARG A 364 9.12 1.04 -5.14
C ARG A 364 8.89 1.91 -6.37
N GLN A 365 9.76 2.89 -6.64
CA GLN A 365 9.77 3.72 -7.86
C GLN A 365 10.38 3.03 -9.09
N SER A 366 10.86 1.79 -8.99
CA SER A 366 11.61 1.13 -10.08
C SER A 366 10.77 0.86 -11.34
N PHE A 367 9.44 0.83 -11.25
CA PHE A 367 8.57 0.75 -12.43
C PHE A 367 8.76 1.94 -13.40
N ILE A 368 9.09 3.13 -12.87
CA ILE A 368 9.39 4.32 -13.69
C ILE A 368 10.69 4.11 -14.48
N TYR A 369 11.70 3.56 -13.80
CA TYR A 369 12.96 3.22 -14.46
C TYR A 369 12.76 2.17 -15.56
N ILE A 370 12.00 1.10 -15.28
CA ILE A 370 11.67 0.04 -16.25
C ILE A 370 10.96 0.63 -17.47
N PHE A 371 9.98 1.51 -17.24
CA PHE A 371 9.30 2.23 -18.32
C PHE A 371 10.30 2.99 -19.21
N LEU A 372 11.23 3.75 -18.63
CA LEU A 372 12.24 4.52 -19.37
C LEU A 372 13.19 3.63 -20.16
N VAL A 373 13.68 2.56 -19.55
CA VAL A 373 14.59 1.59 -20.21
C VAL A 373 13.91 0.92 -21.40
N LEU A 374 12.69 0.43 -21.19
CA LEU A 374 11.93 -0.23 -22.26
C LEU A 374 11.57 0.75 -23.39
N PHE A 375 11.29 2.02 -23.07
CA PHE A 375 11.01 3.05 -24.04
C PHE A 375 12.22 3.32 -24.95
N ILE A 376 13.43 3.51 -24.39
CA ILE A 376 14.64 3.71 -25.21
C ILE A 376 14.98 2.47 -26.04
N CYS A 377 14.75 1.27 -25.50
CA CYS A 377 14.94 0.03 -26.24
C CYS A 377 13.96 -0.11 -27.41
N ALA A 378 12.68 0.26 -27.19
CA ALA A 378 11.68 0.29 -28.25
C ALA A 378 12.05 1.28 -29.35
N LYS A 379 12.54 2.47 -29.00
CA LYS A 379 13.06 3.45 -29.96
C LYS A 379 14.28 2.95 -30.73
N ALA A 380 15.20 2.24 -30.07
CA ALA A 380 16.35 1.62 -30.73
C ALA A 380 15.91 0.56 -31.75
N TYR A 381 14.95 -0.27 -31.37
CA TYR A 381 14.38 -1.30 -32.24
C TYR A 381 13.63 -0.69 -33.45
N ASP A 382 12.80 0.32 -33.24
CA ASP A 382 12.06 1.01 -34.31
C ASP A 382 13.00 1.67 -35.34
N ASN A 383 14.16 2.15 -34.88
CA ASN A 383 15.19 2.77 -35.69
C ASN A 383 16.40 1.87 -36.03
N LEU A 384 16.23 0.54 -35.92
CA LEU A 384 17.33 -0.43 -36.08
C LEU A 384 18.03 -0.31 -37.47
N SER A 385 17.31 0.13 -38.50
CA SER A 385 17.87 0.37 -39.85
C SER A 385 18.98 1.44 -39.90
N ALA A 386 19.07 2.29 -38.89
CA ALA A 386 20.13 3.30 -38.76
C ALA A 386 21.40 2.76 -38.05
N ASN A 387 21.36 1.55 -37.53
CA ASN A 387 22.51 0.87 -36.99
C ASN A 387 23.12 -0.08 -38.03
N THR A 388 24.42 -0.28 -37.94
CA THR A 388 25.16 -1.21 -38.81
C THR A 388 25.39 -2.55 -38.10
N THR A 389 25.78 -3.60 -38.88
CA THR A 389 26.19 -4.88 -38.28
C THR A 389 27.41 -4.76 -37.36
N LYS A 390 28.28 -3.74 -37.60
CA LYS A 390 29.38 -3.42 -36.68
C LYS A 390 28.86 -2.84 -35.36
N ASP A 391 27.85 -1.97 -35.39
CA ASP A 391 27.24 -1.43 -34.18
C ASP A 391 26.59 -2.55 -33.36
N LEU A 392 25.96 -3.51 -34.03
CA LEU A 392 25.41 -4.71 -33.39
C LEU A 392 26.51 -5.58 -32.76
N GLY A 393 27.60 -5.83 -33.49
CA GLY A 393 28.77 -6.57 -32.99
C GLY A 393 29.40 -5.89 -31.76
N LEU A 394 29.51 -4.55 -31.79
CA LEU A 394 30.01 -3.77 -30.65
C LEU A 394 29.06 -3.85 -29.45
N ALA A 395 27.76 -3.71 -29.66
CA ALA A 395 26.76 -3.84 -28.60
C ALA A 395 26.78 -5.22 -27.96
N PHE A 396 26.84 -6.28 -28.76
CA PHE A 396 26.98 -7.66 -28.30
C PHE A 396 28.27 -7.85 -27.50
N GLY A 397 29.42 -7.36 -28.01
CA GLY A 397 30.68 -7.46 -27.30
C GLY A 397 30.68 -6.76 -25.95
N ILE A 398 30.15 -5.53 -25.87
CA ILE A 398 30.01 -4.78 -24.60
C ILE A 398 29.13 -5.55 -23.62
N SER A 399 27.99 -6.06 -24.07
CA SER A 399 27.06 -6.84 -23.24
C SER A 399 27.72 -8.10 -22.68
N MET A 400 28.43 -8.87 -23.52
CA MET A 400 29.12 -10.09 -23.08
C MET A 400 30.26 -9.80 -22.11
N ILE A 401 31.06 -8.77 -22.39
CA ILE A 401 32.15 -8.35 -21.49
C ILE A 401 31.56 -7.95 -20.13
N TYR A 402 30.48 -7.18 -20.12
CA TYR A 402 29.83 -6.79 -18.89
C TYR A 402 29.38 -8.01 -18.08
N ILE A 403 28.67 -8.99 -18.69
CA ILE A 403 28.16 -10.18 -18.00
C ILE A 403 29.30 -11.03 -17.44
N LEU A 404 30.39 -11.22 -18.21
CA LEU A 404 31.57 -11.94 -17.76
C LEU A 404 32.27 -11.26 -16.57
N LEU A 405 32.33 -9.91 -16.60
CA LEU A 405 32.85 -9.15 -15.46
C LEU A 405 31.90 -9.23 -14.25
N ALA A 406 30.59 -9.10 -14.48
CA ALA A 406 29.57 -9.20 -13.44
C ALA A 406 29.64 -10.56 -12.71
N GLN A 407 29.81 -11.66 -13.44
CA GLN A 407 29.99 -12.99 -12.87
C GLN A 407 31.16 -13.06 -11.88
N LYS A 408 32.21 -12.25 -12.10
CA LYS A 408 33.39 -12.27 -11.23
C LYS A 408 33.31 -11.26 -10.09
N ILE A 409 32.63 -10.12 -10.30
CA ILE A 409 32.67 -8.97 -9.40
C ILE A 409 31.46 -8.96 -8.46
N VAL A 410 30.26 -9.33 -8.95
CA VAL A 410 29.04 -9.35 -8.14
C VAL A 410 29.14 -10.46 -7.09
N ASN A 411 29.18 -10.06 -5.84
CA ASN A 411 29.26 -10.97 -4.70
C ASN A 411 27.92 -10.96 -3.95
N ASN A 412 26.90 -11.62 -4.51
CA ASN A 412 25.59 -11.73 -3.91
C ASN A 412 25.07 -13.14 -4.19
N GLU A 413 24.56 -13.82 -3.18
CA GLU A 413 24.11 -15.23 -3.22
C GLU A 413 22.95 -15.46 -4.20
N ASP A 414 22.18 -14.43 -4.53
CA ASP A 414 21.06 -14.51 -5.49
C ASP A 414 21.55 -14.70 -6.95
N PHE A 415 22.85 -14.48 -7.22
CA PHE A 415 23.44 -14.57 -8.57
C PHE A 415 24.13 -15.91 -8.80
N HIS A 416 23.34 -16.96 -8.97
CA HIS A 416 23.86 -18.25 -9.37
C HIS A 416 24.40 -18.27 -10.81
N PHE A 417 25.26 -19.23 -11.15
CA PHE A 417 25.80 -19.40 -12.52
C PHE A 417 24.71 -19.42 -13.60
N ALA A 418 23.55 -20.03 -13.32
CA ALA A 418 22.43 -20.07 -14.25
C ALA A 418 21.91 -18.69 -14.68
N VAL A 419 22.00 -17.66 -13.82
CA VAL A 419 21.61 -16.27 -14.12
C VAL A 419 22.50 -15.71 -15.25
N PHE A 420 23.82 -15.81 -15.08
CA PHE A 420 24.79 -15.29 -16.05
C PHE A 420 24.72 -16.04 -17.38
N TYR A 421 24.71 -17.39 -17.35
CA TYR A 421 24.61 -18.20 -18.58
C TYR A 421 23.27 -18.00 -19.28
N GLY A 422 22.19 -17.91 -18.54
CA GLY A 422 20.86 -17.61 -19.08
C GLY A 422 20.87 -16.28 -19.84
N ALA A 423 21.41 -15.22 -19.21
CA ALA A 423 21.56 -13.91 -19.84
C ALA A 423 22.42 -13.98 -21.12
N MET A 424 23.56 -14.66 -21.08
CA MET A 424 24.44 -14.84 -22.28
C MET A 424 23.73 -15.57 -23.41
N ILE A 425 22.95 -16.61 -23.11
CA ILE A 425 22.21 -17.38 -24.12
C ILE A 425 21.15 -16.50 -24.77
N PHE A 426 20.30 -15.84 -23.99
CA PHE A 426 19.25 -14.98 -24.54
C PHE A 426 19.80 -13.80 -25.35
N ILE A 427 20.85 -13.12 -24.85
CA ILE A 427 21.50 -12.03 -25.60
C ILE A 427 22.09 -12.53 -26.92
N SER A 428 22.71 -13.74 -26.91
CA SER A 428 23.26 -14.33 -28.13
C SER A 428 22.16 -14.64 -29.14
N ILE A 429 21.03 -15.16 -28.69
CA ILE A 429 19.86 -15.42 -29.55
C ILE A 429 19.33 -14.10 -30.14
N TYR A 430 19.11 -13.05 -29.31
CA TYR A 430 18.67 -11.76 -29.80
C TYR A 430 19.65 -11.14 -30.80
N ALA A 431 20.95 -11.14 -30.50
CA ALA A 431 21.96 -10.61 -31.39
C ALA A 431 22.03 -11.38 -32.71
N MET A 432 21.90 -12.71 -32.67
CA MET A 432 21.86 -13.55 -33.86
C MET A 432 20.65 -13.29 -34.74
N LEU A 433 19.45 -13.15 -34.13
CA LEU A 433 18.22 -12.84 -34.86
C LEU A 433 18.33 -11.47 -35.54
N MET A 434 18.83 -10.44 -34.80
CA MET A 434 19.06 -9.12 -35.38
C MET A 434 20.10 -9.15 -36.51
N TYR A 435 21.21 -9.89 -36.34
CA TYR A 435 22.21 -10.04 -37.40
C TYR A 435 21.63 -10.71 -38.66
N LEU A 436 20.89 -11.82 -38.51
CA LEU A 436 20.25 -12.50 -39.63
C LEU A 436 19.26 -11.60 -40.38
N HIS A 437 18.51 -10.77 -39.62
CA HIS A 437 17.60 -9.81 -40.21
C HIS A 437 18.36 -8.68 -40.96
N MET A 438 19.37 -8.08 -40.35
CA MET A 438 20.19 -7.04 -40.98
C MET A 438 20.93 -7.58 -42.19
N ALA A 439 21.36 -8.84 -42.17
CA ALA A 439 21.96 -9.55 -43.29
C ALA A 439 20.94 -10.04 -44.32
N LYS A 440 19.64 -9.70 -44.19
CA LYS A 440 18.54 -10.14 -45.05
C LYS A 440 18.42 -11.64 -45.24
N ARG A 441 18.76 -12.42 -44.19
CA ARG A 441 18.68 -13.87 -44.21
C ARG A 441 17.33 -14.41 -43.72
N ILE A 442 16.60 -13.62 -42.93
CA ILE A 442 15.26 -13.93 -42.44
C ILE A 442 14.30 -12.80 -42.74
N SER A 443 13.03 -13.15 -42.97
CA SER A 443 11.95 -12.18 -43.21
C SER A 443 11.56 -11.44 -41.93
N LYS A 444 10.90 -10.31 -42.04
CA LYS A 444 10.37 -9.58 -40.89
C LYS A 444 9.38 -10.43 -40.09
N THR A 445 8.56 -11.23 -40.77
CA THR A 445 7.60 -12.15 -40.16
C THR A 445 8.30 -13.23 -39.33
N CYS A 446 9.32 -13.86 -39.88
CA CYS A 446 10.10 -14.89 -39.18
C CYS A 446 10.81 -14.28 -37.96
N LEU A 447 11.44 -13.11 -38.11
CA LEU A 447 12.03 -12.36 -36.99
C LEU A 447 10.98 -12.12 -35.88
N PHE A 448 9.81 -11.60 -36.24
CA PHE A 448 8.74 -11.28 -35.27
C PHE A 448 8.30 -12.54 -34.51
N LEU A 449 7.94 -13.62 -35.21
CA LEU A 449 7.42 -14.84 -34.58
C LEU A 449 8.46 -15.49 -33.64
N ILE A 450 9.72 -15.57 -34.09
CA ILE A 450 10.79 -16.15 -33.26
C ILE A 450 11.07 -15.24 -32.05
N THR A 451 11.17 -13.94 -32.26
CA THR A 451 11.39 -12.98 -31.15
C THR A 451 10.25 -13.03 -30.15
N LEU A 452 8.97 -13.09 -30.59
CA LEU A 452 7.82 -13.23 -29.72
C LEU A 452 7.91 -14.53 -28.89
N ALA A 453 8.25 -15.66 -29.51
CA ALA A 453 8.41 -16.91 -28.81
C ALA A 453 9.52 -16.83 -27.73
N ILE A 454 10.66 -16.21 -28.06
CA ILE A 454 11.76 -16.02 -27.09
C ILE A 454 11.34 -15.09 -25.94
N VAL A 455 10.68 -13.97 -26.22
CA VAL A 455 10.15 -13.04 -25.20
C VAL A 455 9.16 -13.74 -24.26
N VAL A 456 8.26 -14.56 -24.82
CA VAL A 456 7.30 -15.35 -24.02
C VAL A 456 8.03 -16.37 -23.15
N ILE A 457 9.01 -17.09 -23.70
CA ILE A 457 9.81 -18.07 -22.93
C ILE A 457 10.59 -17.38 -21.81
N GLU A 458 11.35 -16.33 -22.13
CA GLU A 458 12.16 -15.58 -21.16
C GLU A 458 11.30 -15.05 -20.02
N SER A 459 10.20 -14.37 -20.34
CA SER A 459 9.28 -13.81 -19.35
C SER A 459 8.60 -14.90 -18.51
N SER A 460 8.19 -16.01 -19.14
CA SER A 460 7.57 -17.14 -18.43
C SER A 460 8.53 -17.80 -17.45
N VAL A 461 9.78 -18.03 -17.86
CA VAL A 461 10.80 -18.61 -16.99
C VAL A 461 11.09 -17.71 -15.81
N ASN A 462 11.31 -16.41 -16.05
CA ASN A 462 11.55 -15.46 -14.98
C ASN A 462 10.39 -15.40 -13.99
N MET A 463 9.16 -15.23 -14.47
CA MET A 463 7.96 -15.13 -13.60
C MET A 463 7.69 -16.43 -12.84
N SER A 464 7.89 -17.58 -13.47
CA SER A 464 7.73 -18.90 -12.83
C SER A 464 8.71 -19.11 -11.66
N VAL A 465 9.93 -18.60 -11.78
CA VAL A 465 10.97 -18.74 -10.75
C VAL A 465 10.83 -17.71 -9.65
N THR A 466 10.45 -16.47 -9.97
CA THR A 466 10.64 -15.31 -9.07
C THR A 466 9.35 -14.75 -8.47
N SER A 467 8.16 -15.00 -9.05
CA SER A 467 6.99 -14.21 -8.70
C SER A 467 6.00 -14.86 -7.75
N VAL A 468 5.68 -16.12 -7.92
CA VAL A 468 4.53 -16.74 -7.24
C VAL A 468 4.98 -17.67 -6.13
N THR A 469 4.69 -17.29 -4.90
CA THR A 469 4.72 -18.15 -3.71
C THR A 469 3.30 -18.51 -3.32
N THR A 470 3.11 -19.68 -2.72
CA THR A 470 1.78 -20.18 -2.37
C THR A 470 1.70 -20.58 -0.90
N ILE A 471 0.49 -20.56 -0.38
CA ILE A 471 0.11 -21.18 0.88
C ILE A 471 -1.09 -22.09 0.65
N ASN A 472 -1.27 -23.06 1.52
CA ASN A 472 -2.44 -23.95 1.43
C ASN A 472 -3.73 -23.17 1.73
N ARG A 473 -4.66 -23.17 0.77
CA ARG A 473 -5.92 -22.47 0.83
C ARG A 473 -6.84 -23.00 1.93
N SER A 474 -6.96 -24.32 1.99
CA SER A 474 -7.83 -24.95 2.98
C SER A 474 -7.40 -24.61 4.41
N ASN A 475 -6.11 -24.50 4.69
CA ASN A 475 -5.61 -24.07 5.99
C ASN A 475 -6.01 -22.65 6.36
N TYR A 476 -6.08 -21.75 5.36
CA TYR A 476 -6.49 -20.35 5.60
C TYR A 476 -7.98 -20.21 5.91
N ILE A 477 -8.83 -21.09 5.35
CA ILE A 477 -10.28 -20.98 5.47
C ILE A 477 -10.94 -22.07 6.33
N ASN A 478 -10.16 -22.97 6.96
CA ASN A 478 -10.64 -24.21 7.59
C ASN A 478 -11.73 -24.02 8.66
N ASP A 479 -11.64 -22.96 9.48
CA ASP A 479 -12.56 -22.66 10.58
C ASP A 479 -13.63 -21.60 10.24
N ASN A 480 -13.53 -20.95 9.07
CA ASN A 480 -14.37 -19.80 8.74
C ASN A 480 -15.87 -20.08 8.79
N ALA A 481 -16.28 -21.28 8.37
CA ALA A 481 -17.70 -21.66 8.38
C ALA A 481 -18.21 -21.84 9.80
N ASP A 482 -17.41 -22.48 10.66
CA ASP A 482 -17.73 -22.76 12.05
C ASP A 482 -17.80 -21.47 12.87
N VAL A 483 -16.78 -20.62 12.77
CA VAL A 483 -16.76 -19.33 13.46
C VAL A 483 -17.95 -18.47 13.02
N ARG A 484 -18.24 -18.36 11.72
CA ARG A 484 -19.40 -17.60 11.22
C ARG A 484 -20.75 -18.19 11.67
N ALA A 485 -20.83 -19.51 11.90
CA ALA A 485 -22.02 -20.13 12.45
C ALA A 485 -22.23 -19.73 13.91
N LEU A 486 -21.18 -19.65 14.71
CA LEU A 486 -21.21 -19.17 16.10
C LEU A 486 -21.59 -17.68 16.17
N LEU A 487 -20.94 -16.83 15.37
CA LEU A 487 -21.19 -15.38 15.35
C LEU A 487 -22.67 -15.03 15.06
N LYS A 488 -23.34 -15.80 14.20
CA LYS A 488 -24.77 -15.60 13.88
C LYS A 488 -25.72 -15.85 15.05
N LYS A 489 -25.26 -16.52 16.10
CA LYS A 489 -26.08 -16.84 17.29
C LYS A 489 -25.96 -15.78 18.39
N LEU A 490 -24.97 -14.89 18.25
CA LEU A 490 -24.73 -13.83 19.22
C LEU A 490 -25.73 -12.68 19.09
N PRO A 491 -26.09 -11.97 20.18
CA PRO A 491 -27.01 -10.85 20.17
C PRO A 491 -26.45 -9.72 19.30
N MET A 492 -27.28 -9.17 18.39
CA MET A 492 -26.89 -8.08 17.49
C MET A 492 -27.23 -6.69 18.01
N ASP A 493 -28.00 -6.60 19.08
CA ASP A 493 -28.52 -5.38 19.67
C ASP A 493 -27.67 -4.86 20.84
N ASP A 494 -26.54 -5.51 21.12
CA ASP A 494 -25.59 -5.11 22.15
C ASP A 494 -24.20 -4.83 21.57
N PHE A 495 -23.39 -4.06 22.27
CA PHE A 495 -22.00 -3.79 21.90
C PHE A 495 -21.06 -4.65 22.74
N TYR A 496 -20.30 -5.47 22.07
CA TYR A 496 -19.21 -6.26 22.65
C TYR A 496 -18.14 -6.49 21.59
N ARG A 497 -16.93 -6.81 22.04
CA ARG A 497 -15.84 -7.31 21.21
C ARG A 497 -15.64 -8.80 21.43
N ILE A 498 -14.99 -9.43 20.48
CA ILE A 498 -14.73 -10.87 20.47
C ILE A 498 -13.21 -11.07 20.33
N ASP A 499 -12.65 -11.97 21.14
CA ASP A 499 -11.35 -12.56 20.88
C ASP A 499 -11.51 -13.90 20.14
N LYS A 500 -10.74 -14.05 19.05
CA LYS A 500 -10.52 -15.35 18.43
C LYS A 500 -9.11 -15.79 18.82
N VAL A 501 -9.02 -16.63 19.86
CA VAL A 501 -7.76 -16.99 20.53
C VAL A 501 -6.73 -17.56 19.55
N ASP A 502 -7.14 -18.56 18.75
CA ASP A 502 -6.32 -19.13 17.69
C ASP A 502 -6.44 -18.31 16.39
N ARG A 503 -5.80 -17.17 16.34
CA ARG A 503 -5.86 -16.25 15.20
C ARG A 503 -4.97 -16.71 14.04
N LYS A 504 -5.44 -16.45 12.82
CA LYS A 504 -4.66 -16.57 11.60
C LYS A 504 -3.90 -15.27 11.30
N THR A 505 -4.54 -14.16 11.63
CA THR A 505 -3.99 -12.81 11.46
C THR A 505 -4.52 -11.89 12.55
N LYS A 506 -3.85 -10.78 12.81
CA LYS A 506 -4.35 -9.73 13.72
C LYS A 506 -5.64 -9.09 13.22
N ASP A 507 -5.96 -9.26 11.92
CA ASP A 507 -7.13 -8.71 11.26
C ASP A 507 -8.27 -9.76 11.07
N ASP A 508 -8.29 -10.83 11.88
CA ASP A 508 -9.35 -11.85 11.82
C ASP A 508 -10.75 -11.26 12.05
N GLY A 509 -10.86 -10.15 12.82
CA GLY A 509 -12.12 -9.42 12.97
C GLY A 509 -12.68 -8.94 11.63
N ALA A 510 -11.87 -8.31 10.80
CA ALA A 510 -12.24 -7.88 9.44
C ALA A 510 -12.44 -9.08 8.50
N TRP A 511 -11.65 -10.15 8.65
CA TRP A 511 -11.80 -11.35 7.83
C TRP A 511 -13.14 -12.07 8.07
N LEU A 512 -13.57 -12.16 9.31
CA LEU A 512 -14.77 -12.89 9.73
C LEU A 512 -15.96 -11.99 10.04
N ASN A 513 -15.78 -10.68 10.08
CA ASN A 513 -16.75 -9.61 10.29
C ASN A 513 -17.33 -9.63 11.71
N PHE A 514 -16.47 -9.45 12.70
CA PHE A 514 -16.82 -9.25 14.12
C PHE A 514 -15.99 -8.13 14.75
N LYS A 515 -16.54 -7.45 15.75
CA LYS A 515 -15.83 -6.36 16.44
C LYS A 515 -14.61 -6.89 17.19
N SER A 516 -13.45 -6.34 16.91
CA SER A 516 -12.14 -6.84 17.36
C SER A 516 -11.32 -5.78 18.07
N VAL A 517 -10.33 -6.24 18.83
CA VAL A 517 -9.31 -5.42 19.47
C VAL A 517 -8.07 -5.28 18.58
N SER A 518 -7.72 -6.33 17.85
CA SER A 518 -6.45 -6.45 17.13
C SER A 518 -6.46 -5.75 15.77
N ILE A 519 -5.29 -5.27 15.34
CA ILE A 519 -5.06 -4.69 14.01
C ILE A 519 -3.60 -4.86 13.58
N PHE A 520 -3.42 -5.07 12.27
CA PHE A 520 -2.16 -4.87 11.55
C PHE A 520 -2.42 -4.04 10.30
N SER A 521 -2.11 -2.75 10.34
CA SER A 521 -2.39 -1.81 9.25
C SER A 521 -1.46 -0.60 9.30
N SER A 522 -1.08 -0.07 8.13
CA SER A 522 -0.39 1.22 8.03
C SER A 522 -1.21 2.40 8.59
N THR A 523 -2.51 2.19 8.85
CA THR A 523 -3.42 3.17 9.45
C THR A 523 -3.67 2.93 10.93
N ALA A 524 -2.89 2.05 11.60
CA ALA A 524 -3.00 1.81 13.03
C ALA A 524 -2.70 3.08 13.84
N ASN A 525 -3.51 3.32 14.89
CA ASN A 525 -3.36 4.49 15.76
C ASN A 525 -2.15 4.34 16.69
N ALA A 526 -1.19 5.26 16.61
CA ALA A 526 0.04 5.23 17.38
C ALA A 526 -0.21 5.31 18.91
N SER A 527 -1.17 6.13 19.37
CA SER A 527 -1.49 6.23 20.79
C SER A 527 -2.07 4.93 21.35
N LEU A 528 -2.89 4.20 20.56
CA LEU A 528 -3.37 2.88 20.96
C LEU A 528 -2.23 1.86 20.97
N THR A 529 -1.34 1.91 19.98
CA THR A 529 -0.16 1.02 19.94
C THR A 529 0.69 1.18 21.19
N GLU A 530 0.98 2.42 21.60
CA GLU A 530 1.73 2.73 22.82
C GLU A 530 1.00 2.28 24.08
N LEU A 531 -0.32 2.52 24.17
CA LEU A 531 -1.12 2.08 25.33
C LEU A 531 -1.12 0.55 25.45
N PHE A 532 -1.31 -0.18 24.36
CA PHE A 532 -1.30 -1.65 24.37
C PHE A 532 0.06 -2.21 24.78
N GLU A 533 1.16 -1.60 24.35
CA GLU A 533 2.50 -1.97 24.83
C GLU A 533 2.65 -1.78 26.34
N LYS A 534 2.22 -0.63 26.87
CA LYS A 534 2.26 -0.34 28.33
C LYS A 534 1.39 -1.30 29.15
N LEU A 535 0.29 -1.78 28.58
CA LEU A 535 -0.60 -2.73 29.22
C LEU A 535 -0.15 -4.21 29.08
N GLY A 536 0.92 -4.46 28.33
CA GLY A 536 1.49 -5.79 28.15
C GLY A 536 0.87 -6.62 27.02
N ASN A 537 0.21 -5.97 26.07
CA ASN A 537 -0.21 -6.61 24.83
C ASN A 537 0.87 -6.51 23.75
N GLU A 538 0.92 -7.47 22.84
CA GLU A 538 1.84 -7.45 21.71
C GLU A 538 1.60 -6.22 20.83
N ALA A 539 2.58 -5.32 20.75
CA ALA A 539 2.53 -4.10 19.95
C ALA A 539 3.78 -3.94 19.08
N SER A 540 3.65 -3.20 17.98
CA SER A 540 4.74 -2.79 17.08
C SER A 540 4.29 -1.55 16.30
N THR A 541 5.16 -0.90 15.56
CA THR A 541 4.95 0.40 14.90
C THR A 541 3.58 0.56 14.20
N ASN A 542 3.05 -0.51 13.60
CA ASN A 542 1.80 -0.47 12.81
C ASN A 542 0.85 -1.62 13.15
N ALA A 543 0.98 -2.18 14.34
CA ALA A 543 0.15 -3.28 14.79
C ALA A 543 0.06 -3.32 16.30
N TYR A 544 -1.10 -3.68 16.82
CA TYR A 544 -1.29 -4.14 18.19
C TYR A 544 -2.31 -5.28 18.19
N SER A 545 -2.27 -6.08 19.21
CA SER A 545 -3.13 -7.26 19.23
C SER A 545 -3.52 -7.65 20.66
N ILE A 546 -4.55 -8.47 20.73
CA ILE A 546 -5.00 -9.05 21.98
C ILE A 546 -3.99 -10.05 22.58
N THR A 547 -2.91 -10.45 21.88
CA THR A 547 -1.84 -11.30 22.47
C THR A 547 -1.24 -10.62 23.70
N GLY A 548 -1.17 -11.35 24.79
CA GLY A 548 -0.83 -10.80 26.09
C GLY A 548 -2.04 -10.29 26.87
N GLU A 549 -3.24 -10.56 26.36
CA GLU A 549 -4.48 -10.21 27.03
C GLU A 549 -4.64 -10.88 28.37
N THR A 550 -5.26 -10.16 29.26
CA THR A 550 -5.55 -10.60 30.63
C THR A 550 -7.04 -10.41 30.94
N PRO A 551 -7.58 -11.10 31.92
CA PRO A 551 -8.99 -10.92 32.31
C PRO A 551 -9.35 -9.48 32.71
N LEU A 552 -8.37 -8.69 33.17
CA LEU A 552 -8.57 -7.27 33.44
C LEU A 552 -8.79 -6.46 32.14
N LEU A 553 -7.99 -6.72 31.11
CA LEU A 553 -8.11 -6.01 29.84
C LEU A 553 -9.37 -6.41 29.08
N ASP A 554 -9.74 -7.70 29.10
CA ASP A 554 -11.03 -8.20 28.62
C ASP A 554 -12.19 -7.43 29.24
N MET A 555 -12.13 -7.29 30.58
CA MET A 555 -13.14 -6.56 31.34
C MET A 555 -13.22 -5.08 30.88
N LEU A 556 -12.09 -4.38 30.79
CA LEU A 556 -12.05 -2.94 30.51
C LEU A 556 -12.45 -2.61 29.06
N PHE A 557 -12.13 -3.49 28.10
CA PHE A 557 -12.27 -3.23 26.67
C PHE A 557 -13.49 -3.88 26.02
N ALA A 558 -14.46 -4.32 26.83
CA ALA A 558 -15.70 -4.94 26.38
C ALA A 558 -15.48 -6.23 25.57
N VAL A 559 -14.44 -7.05 25.86
CA VAL A 559 -14.22 -8.36 25.24
C VAL A 559 -15.06 -9.39 25.97
N ARG A 560 -16.25 -9.61 25.45
CA ARG A 560 -17.27 -10.44 26.11
C ARG A 560 -17.22 -11.88 25.67
N TYR A 561 -16.84 -12.15 24.45
CA TYR A 561 -16.81 -13.51 23.92
C TYR A 561 -15.42 -13.89 23.46
N ALA A 562 -15.08 -15.18 23.67
CA ALA A 562 -13.85 -15.78 23.18
C ALA A 562 -14.15 -17.04 22.35
N ILE A 563 -13.46 -17.21 21.21
CA ILE A 563 -13.59 -18.38 20.33
C ILE A 563 -12.28 -19.16 20.35
N TYR A 564 -12.32 -20.39 20.86
CA TYR A 564 -11.20 -21.31 20.94
C TYR A 564 -11.29 -22.40 19.87
N THR A 565 -10.13 -22.89 19.43
CA THR A 565 -10.03 -24.14 18.67
C THR A 565 -9.86 -25.28 19.68
N GLY A 566 -10.90 -26.05 19.89
CA GLY A 566 -10.95 -27.04 20.97
C GLY A 566 -11.54 -26.49 22.26
N GLU A 567 -11.73 -27.38 23.24
CA GLU A 567 -12.34 -27.07 24.54
C GLU A 567 -11.35 -26.29 25.43
N SER A 568 -11.79 -25.15 25.98
CA SER A 568 -11.01 -24.39 26.96
C SER A 568 -11.06 -25.02 28.32
N ARG A 569 -9.93 -25.03 29.05
CA ARG A 569 -9.84 -25.47 30.43
C ARG A 569 -10.14 -24.34 31.43
N ASN A 570 -10.33 -23.11 30.96
CA ASN A 570 -10.62 -21.97 31.84
C ASN A 570 -12.01 -22.10 32.44
N THR A 571 -12.08 -22.26 33.76
CA THR A 571 -13.35 -22.42 34.53
C THR A 571 -14.00 -21.08 34.86
N ASN A 572 -13.33 -19.94 34.57
CA ASN A 572 -13.83 -18.60 34.86
C ASN A 572 -14.66 -18.01 33.70
N ILE A 573 -14.63 -18.66 32.53
CA ILE A 573 -15.48 -18.33 31.39
C ILE A 573 -16.60 -19.34 31.22
N SER A 574 -17.73 -18.91 30.68
CA SER A 574 -18.92 -19.73 30.54
C SER A 574 -19.06 -20.29 29.13
N TYR A 575 -19.18 -21.61 28.99
CA TYR A 575 -19.46 -22.24 27.71
C TYR A 575 -20.81 -21.76 27.15
N VAL A 576 -20.83 -21.36 25.88
CA VAL A 576 -22.03 -20.87 25.17
C VAL A 576 -22.46 -21.85 24.09
N ASP A 577 -21.58 -22.21 23.16
CA ASP A 577 -21.93 -23.06 22.02
C ASP A 577 -20.70 -23.62 21.30
N ILE A 578 -20.91 -24.54 20.34
CA ILE A 578 -19.90 -25.20 19.53
C ILE A 578 -20.35 -25.28 18.08
N SER A 579 -19.40 -25.13 17.14
CA SER A 579 -19.56 -25.50 15.73
C SER A 579 -18.25 -26.11 15.22
N GLY A 580 -18.31 -27.34 14.70
CA GLY A 580 -17.11 -28.07 14.31
C GLY A 580 -16.10 -28.18 15.46
N ASN A 581 -14.90 -27.64 15.30
CA ASN A 581 -13.87 -27.60 16.34
C ASN A 581 -13.74 -26.21 16.99
N SER A 582 -14.67 -25.30 16.71
CA SER A 582 -14.70 -23.95 17.30
C SER A 582 -15.67 -23.91 18.46
N TYR A 583 -15.19 -23.49 19.63
CA TYR A 583 -15.92 -23.38 20.88
C TYR A 583 -16.08 -21.93 21.27
N LEU A 584 -17.31 -21.52 21.58
CA LEU A 584 -17.65 -20.16 22.01
C LEU A 584 -17.84 -20.12 23.53
N TYR A 585 -17.15 -19.18 24.17
CA TYR A 585 -17.26 -18.90 25.58
C TYR A 585 -17.63 -17.43 25.82
N GLU A 586 -18.26 -17.16 26.96
CA GLU A 586 -18.61 -15.83 27.44
C GLU A 586 -17.83 -15.49 28.70
N ASN A 587 -17.19 -14.31 28.72
CA ASN A 587 -16.57 -13.72 29.90
C ASN A 587 -17.67 -13.03 30.75
N PRO A 588 -17.95 -13.50 31.98
CA PRO A 588 -19.01 -12.94 32.80
C PRO A 588 -18.70 -11.58 33.42
N TYR A 589 -17.43 -11.18 33.42
CA TYR A 589 -16.95 -9.92 34.00
C TYR A 589 -16.51 -8.97 32.91
N THR A 590 -17.45 -8.51 32.06
CA THR A 590 -17.18 -7.59 30.98
C THR A 590 -17.93 -6.28 31.15
N LEU A 591 -17.20 -5.16 31.12
CA LEU A 591 -17.78 -3.82 31.16
C LEU A 591 -18.33 -3.44 29.76
N PRO A 592 -19.38 -2.61 29.68
CA PRO A 592 -19.88 -2.13 28.40
C PRO A 592 -18.89 -1.17 27.73
N LEU A 593 -19.21 -0.70 26.50
CA LEU A 593 -18.39 0.26 25.74
C LEU A 593 -18.04 1.53 26.55
N GLY A 594 -18.92 1.96 27.46
CA GLY A 594 -18.66 3.09 28.34
C GLY A 594 -19.22 2.88 29.73
N TYR A 595 -18.58 3.46 30.73
CA TYR A 595 -18.97 3.42 32.16
C TYR A 595 -18.42 4.63 32.90
N MET A 596 -19.09 4.99 34.00
CA MET A 596 -18.66 6.13 34.81
C MET A 596 -17.43 5.77 35.62
N VAL A 597 -16.43 6.65 35.63
CA VAL A 597 -15.18 6.52 36.39
C VAL A 597 -14.95 7.81 37.20
N ASP A 598 -14.29 7.68 38.32
CA ASP A 598 -13.85 8.80 39.14
C ASP A 598 -12.44 9.30 38.73
N GLU A 599 -11.96 10.37 39.33
CA GLU A 599 -10.67 10.99 39.05
C GLU A 599 -9.48 10.02 39.25
N ARG A 600 -9.62 9.03 40.12
CA ARG A 600 -8.57 8.04 40.38
C ARG A 600 -8.23 7.22 39.13
N PHE A 601 -9.22 6.91 38.31
CA PHE A 601 -9.02 6.17 37.06
C PHE A 601 -8.18 6.96 36.05
N SER A 602 -8.35 8.27 35.98
CA SER A 602 -7.65 9.12 35.00
C SER A 602 -6.34 9.70 35.51
N ASP A 603 -6.26 10.00 36.82
CA ASP A 603 -5.18 10.82 37.38
C ASP A 603 -4.20 10.02 38.25
N ASP A 604 -4.69 8.94 38.91
CA ASP A 604 -3.87 8.16 39.85
C ASP A 604 -3.34 6.86 39.23
N TRP A 605 -4.00 6.30 38.22
CA TRP A 605 -3.52 5.07 37.55
C TRP A 605 -2.27 5.35 36.74
N ASN A 606 -1.13 4.74 37.16
CA ASN A 606 0.18 4.98 36.56
C ASN A 606 0.50 4.00 35.43
N LEU A 607 0.38 4.44 34.19
CA LEU A 607 0.71 3.66 32.99
C LEU A 607 2.22 3.55 32.69
N ASN A 608 3.10 4.13 33.50
CA ASN A 608 4.54 4.21 33.22
C ASN A 608 5.39 3.44 34.24
N LEU A 609 4.92 2.33 34.76
CA LEU A 609 5.63 1.53 35.76
C LEU A 609 6.68 0.58 35.20
N GLY A 610 6.82 0.45 33.91
CA GLY A 610 7.86 -0.37 33.25
C GLY A 610 7.55 -1.88 33.17
N ASP A 611 6.92 -2.49 34.19
CA ASP A 611 6.38 -3.86 34.13
C ASP A 611 4.87 -3.78 33.88
N PRO A 612 4.35 -4.38 32.81
CA PRO A 612 2.93 -4.26 32.45
C PRO A 612 1.99 -4.92 33.46
N ILE A 613 2.43 -5.92 34.19
CA ILE A 613 1.63 -6.53 35.28
C ILE A 613 1.54 -5.56 36.47
N ASP A 614 2.61 -4.83 36.79
CA ASP A 614 2.59 -3.80 37.83
C ASP A 614 1.65 -2.65 37.41
N VAL A 615 1.61 -2.28 36.12
CA VAL A 615 0.65 -1.31 35.57
C VAL A 615 -0.79 -1.77 35.78
N GLN A 616 -1.08 -3.03 35.53
CA GLN A 616 -2.42 -3.58 35.72
C GLN A 616 -2.79 -3.73 37.21
N ASN A 617 -1.87 -4.11 38.07
CA ASN A 617 -2.10 -4.18 39.53
C ASN A 617 -2.31 -2.79 40.14
N ASP A 618 -1.64 -1.76 39.63
CA ASP A 618 -1.78 -0.38 40.09
C ASP A 618 -3.23 0.11 39.97
N LEU A 619 -3.97 -0.29 38.93
CA LEU A 619 -5.40 0.02 38.84
C LEU A 619 -6.20 -0.55 40.02
N ALA A 620 -5.92 -1.77 40.48
CA ALA A 620 -6.58 -2.34 41.66
C ALA A 620 -6.16 -1.58 42.94
N ALA A 621 -4.86 -1.26 43.07
CA ALA A 621 -4.32 -0.51 44.21
C ALA A 621 -4.93 0.90 44.32
N VAL A 622 -5.15 1.60 43.22
CA VAL A 622 -5.85 2.89 43.15
C VAL A 622 -7.25 2.83 43.76
N TYR A 623 -7.93 1.70 43.59
CA TYR A 623 -9.26 1.46 44.21
C TYR A 623 -9.18 0.80 45.60
N GLY A 624 -7.96 0.64 46.17
CA GLY A 624 -7.73 0.08 47.48
C GLY A 624 -7.98 -1.44 47.54
N LEU A 625 -7.84 -2.12 46.41
CA LEU A 625 -8.01 -3.57 46.31
C LEU A 625 -6.64 -4.28 46.36
N PRO A 626 -6.58 -5.56 46.73
CA PRO A 626 -5.41 -6.41 46.56
C PRO A 626 -5.02 -6.54 45.07
N ASP A 627 -3.80 -6.94 44.80
CA ASP A 627 -3.31 -7.23 43.46
C ASP A 627 -4.21 -8.22 42.73
N ILE A 628 -4.48 -7.95 41.46
CA ILE A 628 -5.20 -8.87 40.57
C ILE A 628 -4.27 -9.99 40.12
N PHE A 629 -2.99 -9.68 39.95
CA PHE A 629 -1.95 -10.63 39.56
C PHE A 629 -0.99 -10.81 40.74
N GLU A 630 -1.19 -11.91 41.48
CA GLU A 630 -0.36 -12.25 42.64
C GLU A 630 0.90 -12.96 42.17
N GLN A 631 2.07 -12.36 42.44
CA GLN A 631 3.35 -12.96 42.09
C GLN A 631 3.63 -14.21 42.90
N ILE A 632 4.02 -15.30 42.23
CA ILE A 632 4.48 -16.51 42.89
C ILE A 632 6.03 -16.58 42.87
N GLU A 633 6.58 -17.39 43.80
CA GLU A 633 8.04 -17.55 43.92
C GLU A 633 8.60 -18.28 42.72
N THR A 634 9.68 -17.73 42.14
CA THR A 634 10.41 -18.30 41.01
C THR A 634 11.85 -18.60 41.36
N ILE A 635 12.38 -19.71 40.88
CA ILE A 635 13.76 -20.13 41.06
C ILE A 635 14.49 -19.95 39.73
N LYS A 636 15.42 -18.99 39.71
CA LYS A 636 16.25 -18.68 38.55
C LYS A 636 17.48 -19.56 38.52
N GLU A 637 17.69 -20.24 37.39
CA GLU A 637 18.90 -20.96 37.02
C GLU A 637 19.60 -20.21 35.86
N SER A 638 20.75 -20.68 35.38
CA SER A 638 21.51 -19.98 34.34
C SER A 638 20.73 -19.82 33.03
N THR A 639 19.97 -20.84 32.62
CA THR A 639 19.26 -20.87 31.35
C THR A 639 17.77 -21.22 31.50
N SER A 640 17.26 -21.26 32.73
CA SER A 640 15.87 -21.57 33.00
C SER A 640 15.34 -20.85 34.23
N VAL A 641 14.02 -20.66 34.24
CA VAL A 641 13.28 -20.21 35.41
C VAL A 641 12.28 -21.31 35.77
N ASN A 642 12.36 -21.79 37.03
CA ASN A 642 11.47 -22.80 37.54
C ASN A 642 10.52 -22.18 38.58
N PHE A 643 9.31 -22.71 38.68
CA PHE A 643 8.34 -22.33 39.70
C PHE A 643 7.47 -23.50 40.06
N GLN A 644 6.75 -23.39 41.16
CA GLN A 644 5.74 -24.34 41.55
C GLN A 644 4.41 -23.60 41.77
N THR A 645 3.35 -24.11 41.16
CA THR A 645 1.98 -23.59 41.39
C THR A 645 1.54 -23.98 42.81
N ASP A 646 0.82 -23.09 43.49
CA ASP A 646 0.28 -23.29 44.83
C ASP A 646 -1.12 -23.90 44.82
N ILE A 647 -2.00 -23.43 43.98
CA ILE A 647 -3.38 -23.87 43.79
C ILE A 647 -3.78 -23.90 42.34
N ASP A 648 -4.91 -24.52 42.04
CA ASP A 648 -5.53 -24.43 40.71
C ASP A 648 -5.87 -22.98 40.36
N GLY A 649 -5.59 -22.56 39.19
CA GLY A 649 -5.87 -21.18 38.77
C GLY A 649 -5.38 -20.84 37.38
N GLU A 650 -5.61 -19.61 36.98
CA GLU A 650 -5.12 -19.04 35.76
C GLU A 650 -3.82 -18.31 36.02
N TYR A 651 -2.80 -18.61 35.21
CA TYR A 651 -1.44 -18.14 35.40
C TYR A 651 -0.93 -17.37 34.17
N TYR A 652 -0.14 -16.34 34.46
CA TYR A 652 0.52 -15.50 33.49
C TYR A 652 2.00 -15.38 33.82
N ALA A 653 2.81 -15.02 32.84
CA ALA A 653 4.22 -14.71 33.08
C ALA A 653 4.66 -13.49 32.29
N TYR A 654 5.72 -12.85 32.75
CA TYR A 654 6.39 -11.77 32.04
C TYR A 654 7.89 -11.99 32.04
N VAL A 655 8.50 -12.00 30.85
CA VAL A 655 9.96 -12.12 30.69
C VAL A 655 10.57 -10.74 30.72
N THR A 656 11.37 -10.47 31.75
CA THR A 656 11.94 -9.13 32.00
C THR A 656 13.23 -8.86 31.23
N ASN A 657 13.87 -9.90 30.64
CA ASN A 657 15.09 -9.75 29.86
C ASN A 657 14.76 -9.35 28.40
N PRO A 658 15.12 -8.13 27.94
CA PRO A 658 14.77 -7.62 26.63
C PRO A 658 15.51 -8.27 25.46
N SER A 659 16.56 -9.05 25.71
CA SER A 659 17.34 -9.73 24.66
C SER A 659 16.70 -11.05 24.21
N ILE A 660 15.90 -11.69 25.06
CA ILE A 660 15.24 -12.98 24.78
C ILE A 660 14.08 -12.77 23.80
N ASP A 661 14.08 -13.54 22.72
CA ASP A 661 13.02 -13.49 21.69
C ASP A 661 12.11 -14.72 21.67
N GLU A 662 12.63 -15.88 22.08
CA GLU A 662 11.86 -17.12 22.13
C GLU A 662 12.05 -17.89 23.44
N VAL A 663 10.94 -18.38 24.03
CA VAL A 663 10.97 -19.28 25.18
C VAL A 663 10.05 -20.46 24.99
N GLU A 664 10.46 -21.61 25.50
CA GLU A 664 9.63 -22.80 25.68
C GLU A 664 9.17 -22.87 27.14
N PHE A 665 7.86 -22.97 27.33
CA PHE A 665 7.23 -23.23 28.60
C PHE A 665 6.78 -24.69 28.68
N SER A 666 7.11 -25.36 29.79
CA SER A 666 6.67 -26.71 30.12
C SER A 666 6.11 -26.77 31.54
N TYR A 667 5.10 -27.59 31.75
CA TYR A 667 4.41 -27.71 33.02
C TYR A 667 3.99 -29.16 33.30
N GLY A 668 4.06 -29.58 34.60
CA GLY A 668 3.87 -30.93 34.98
C GLY A 668 4.91 -31.87 34.35
N ASP A 669 4.58 -33.14 34.17
CA ASP A 669 5.43 -34.12 33.49
C ASP A 669 5.42 -33.99 31.97
N GLY A 670 5.18 -32.76 31.44
CA GLY A 670 5.05 -32.46 30.03
C GLY A 670 3.60 -32.44 29.56
N ASP A 671 2.66 -32.32 30.46
CA ASP A 671 1.21 -32.24 30.19
C ASP A 671 0.84 -30.98 29.39
N VAL A 672 1.56 -29.88 29.62
CA VAL A 672 1.42 -28.62 28.90
C VAL A 672 2.79 -28.19 28.34
N LYS A 673 2.81 -27.88 27.07
CA LYS A 673 3.96 -27.24 26.40
C LYS A 673 3.45 -26.09 25.53
N LYS A 674 4.03 -24.92 25.73
CA LYS A 674 3.76 -23.74 24.90
C LYS A 674 5.09 -23.12 24.45
N SER A 675 5.17 -22.63 23.22
CA SER A 675 6.30 -21.86 22.73
C SER A 675 5.82 -20.42 22.49
N PHE A 676 6.55 -19.46 23.05
CA PHE A 676 6.29 -18.04 22.90
C PHE A 676 7.42 -17.42 22.11
N LYS A 677 7.07 -16.57 21.12
CA LYS A 677 7.99 -15.95 20.16
C LYS A 677 7.78 -14.45 20.09
N ASN A 678 8.76 -13.72 19.58
CA ASN A 678 8.74 -12.27 19.50
C ASN A 678 8.63 -11.57 20.86
N LEU A 679 9.30 -12.11 21.88
CA LEU A 679 9.25 -11.57 23.26
C LEU A 679 9.88 -10.18 23.38
N LYS A 680 10.72 -9.79 22.42
CA LYS A 680 11.22 -8.41 22.27
C LYS A 680 10.11 -7.37 22.07
N ARG A 681 8.86 -7.81 21.88
CA ARG A 681 7.65 -6.95 21.88
C ARG A 681 7.04 -6.78 23.28
N HIS A 682 7.67 -7.30 24.32
CA HIS A 682 7.35 -7.08 25.73
C HIS A 682 5.92 -7.38 26.14
N TYR A 683 5.32 -8.45 25.60
CA TYR A 683 3.96 -8.83 25.95
C TYR A 683 3.89 -9.87 27.09
N ILE A 684 2.77 -9.88 27.79
CA ILE A 684 2.45 -10.83 28.87
C ILE A 684 2.18 -12.22 28.28
N LEU A 685 2.72 -13.27 28.89
CA LEU A 685 2.57 -14.65 28.44
C LEU A 685 1.40 -15.31 29.17
N GLU A 686 0.38 -15.72 28.42
CA GLU A 686 -0.74 -16.51 28.94
C GLU A 686 -0.32 -17.98 29.11
N LEU A 687 -0.12 -18.45 30.33
CA LEU A 687 0.20 -19.84 30.61
C LEU A 687 -1.06 -20.73 30.59
N GLY A 688 -2.22 -20.13 30.87
CA GLY A 688 -3.53 -20.76 30.93
C GLY A 688 -3.88 -21.29 32.30
N THR A 689 -4.90 -22.15 32.38
CA THR A 689 -5.34 -22.78 33.62
C THR A 689 -4.41 -23.92 34.01
N LEU A 690 -3.70 -23.76 35.14
CA LEU A 690 -2.77 -24.75 35.67
C LEU A 690 -3.32 -25.33 36.98
N GLU A 691 -2.99 -26.60 37.24
CA GLU A 691 -3.33 -27.30 38.49
C GLU A 691 -2.35 -26.89 39.61
N GLY A 692 -2.72 -26.99 40.87
CA GLY A 692 -1.83 -26.69 41.98
C GLY A 692 -0.80 -27.80 42.22
N GLU A 693 0.23 -27.47 43.01
CA GLU A 693 1.32 -28.36 43.47
C GLU A 693 2.13 -29.02 42.31
N LYS A 694 2.14 -28.48 41.12
CA LYS A 694 2.95 -28.91 39.97
C LYS A 694 4.05 -27.93 39.63
N ASN A 695 5.12 -28.44 39.00
CA ASN A 695 6.26 -27.63 38.60
C ASN A 695 6.08 -27.10 37.16
N GLY A 696 6.42 -25.81 36.97
CA GLY A 696 6.55 -25.17 35.70
C GLY A 696 7.99 -24.74 35.44
N ARG A 697 8.36 -24.69 34.15
CA ARG A 697 9.71 -24.31 33.72
C ARG A 697 9.67 -23.51 32.42
N PHE A 698 10.44 -22.43 32.38
CA PHE A 698 10.78 -21.68 31.17
C PHE A 698 12.21 -21.94 30.76
N VAL A 699 12.46 -22.10 29.44
CA VAL A 699 13.79 -22.25 28.87
C VAL A 699 13.88 -21.35 27.66
N SER A 700 14.94 -20.56 27.50
CA SER A 700 15.24 -19.83 26.29
C SER A 700 15.57 -20.81 25.15
N THR A 701 15.00 -20.57 23.97
CA THR A 701 15.25 -21.34 22.75
C THR A 701 15.97 -20.51 21.69
N ASP A 702 16.40 -19.31 22.03
CA ASP A 702 17.23 -18.47 21.16
C ASP A 702 18.56 -19.16 20.80
N ASP A 703 19.09 -18.85 19.61
CA ASP A 703 20.34 -19.43 19.09
C ASP A 703 21.56 -19.15 19.98
N ASP A 704 21.57 -18.04 20.73
CA ASP A 704 22.58 -17.68 21.72
C ASP A 704 22.26 -18.35 23.07
N LYS A 705 22.74 -19.58 23.22
CA LYS A 705 22.43 -20.47 24.37
C LYS A 705 22.97 -20.04 25.74
N ASP A 706 23.68 -18.93 25.84
CA ASP A 706 24.31 -18.46 27.09
C ASP A 706 23.56 -17.29 27.77
N GLU A 707 22.44 -16.82 27.24
CA GLU A 707 21.65 -15.76 27.86
C GLU A 707 20.80 -16.30 29.01
N SER A 708 20.92 -15.66 30.16
CA SER A 708 20.13 -16.02 31.35
C SER A 708 18.72 -15.48 31.18
N ILE A 709 17.72 -16.35 31.22
CA ILE A 709 16.32 -15.95 31.27
C ILE A 709 15.93 -15.39 32.63
N ASP A 710 15.11 -14.34 32.66
CA ASP A 710 14.48 -13.80 33.84
C ASP A 710 12.99 -13.63 33.58
N ALA A 711 12.17 -14.36 34.33
CA ALA A 711 10.72 -14.35 34.18
C ALA A 711 10.04 -14.32 35.54
N ARG A 712 9.03 -13.49 35.67
CA ARG A 712 8.11 -13.44 36.80
C ARG A 712 6.84 -14.19 36.43
N VAL A 713 6.26 -14.92 37.38
CA VAL A 713 5.04 -15.69 37.21
C VAL A 713 3.99 -15.20 38.18
N TYR A 714 2.78 -15.10 37.70
CA TYR A 714 1.68 -14.53 38.44
C TYR A 714 0.45 -15.43 38.35
N ARG A 715 -0.35 -15.46 39.41
CA ARG A 715 -1.68 -16.09 39.46
C ARG A 715 -2.75 -15.01 39.52
N VAL A 716 -3.87 -15.25 38.83
CA VAL A 716 -5.01 -14.31 38.85
C VAL A 716 -5.82 -14.46 40.16
N ASN A 717 -6.00 -13.33 40.85
CA ASN A 717 -6.92 -13.19 41.99
C ASN A 717 -8.27 -12.68 41.45
N TYR A 718 -9.16 -13.62 41.14
CA TYR A 718 -10.49 -13.30 40.66
C TYR A 718 -11.38 -12.59 41.66
N ASP A 719 -11.12 -12.69 42.95
CA ASP A 719 -11.88 -11.96 43.97
C ASP A 719 -11.60 -10.45 43.92
N SER A 720 -10.35 -10.08 43.67
CA SER A 720 -9.96 -8.68 43.43
C SER A 720 -10.54 -8.16 42.11
N LEU A 721 -10.43 -8.91 41.02
CA LEU A 721 -11.00 -8.60 39.73
C LEU A 721 -12.51 -8.37 39.80
N LYS A 722 -13.26 -9.26 40.48
CA LYS A 722 -14.70 -9.14 40.67
C LYS A 722 -15.09 -7.90 41.46
N LYS A 723 -14.33 -7.55 42.50
CA LYS A 723 -14.58 -6.32 43.27
C LYS A 723 -14.38 -5.07 42.38
N LEU A 724 -13.31 -5.03 41.59
CA LEU A 724 -13.07 -3.95 40.66
C LEU A 724 -14.19 -3.86 39.61
N TYR A 725 -14.62 -4.97 39.03
CA TYR A 725 -15.76 -5.04 38.13
C TYR A 725 -17.03 -4.40 38.75
N TYR A 726 -17.39 -4.77 39.97
CA TYR A 726 -18.59 -4.20 40.63
C TYR A 726 -18.43 -2.72 40.95
N ILE A 727 -17.21 -2.20 41.15
CA ILE A 727 -16.96 -0.78 41.35
C ILE A 727 -17.20 -0.03 40.04
N LEU A 728 -16.59 -0.49 38.93
CA LEU A 728 -16.63 0.19 37.63
C LEU A 728 -17.98 0.02 36.91
N ASN A 729 -18.68 -1.10 37.15
CA ASN A 729 -19.97 -1.40 36.50
C ASN A 729 -21.19 -0.81 37.25
N LYS A 730 -20.99 0.15 38.17
CA LYS A 730 -22.09 0.76 38.90
C LYS A 730 -23.03 1.57 38.04
N ASN A 731 -22.46 2.32 37.11
CA ASN A 731 -23.17 3.24 36.22
C ASN A 731 -22.70 3.07 34.78
N PRO A 732 -23.15 1.99 34.10
CA PRO A 732 -22.79 1.71 32.72
C PRO A 732 -23.52 2.62 31.72
N LEU A 733 -22.93 2.84 30.55
CA LEU A 733 -23.58 3.43 29.39
C LEU A 733 -24.43 2.34 28.68
N TYR A 734 -25.73 2.48 28.76
CA TYR A 734 -26.67 1.60 28.06
C TYR A 734 -26.93 2.12 26.65
N LEU A 735 -26.38 1.44 25.65
CA LEU A 735 -26.58 1.80 24.24
C LEU A 735 -27.98 1.35 23.78
N SER A 736 -28.68 2.28 23.08
CA SER A 736 -30.00 2.03 22.48
C SER A 736 -29.94 1.95 20.96
N LYS A 737 -28.89 2.49 20.35
CA LYS A 737 -28.62 2.39 18.91
C LYS A 737 -27.13 2.18 18.69
N ILE A 738 -26.81 1.23 17.82
CA ILE A 738 -25.45 0.83 17.50
C ILE A 738 -25.32 0.71 15.98
N SER A 739 -24.41 1.48 15.41
CA SER A 739 -23.95 1.32 14.02
C SER A 739 -22.47 1.66 13.91
N ASP A 740 -21.88 1.48 12.75
CA ASP A 740 -20.45 1.77 12.54
C ASP A 740 -20.10 3.23 12.87
N SER A 741 -20.91 4.19 12.43
CA SER A 741 -20.62 5.63 12.56
C SER A 741 -21.58 6.40 13.46
N TYR A 742 -22.45 5.69 14.18
CA TYR A 742 -23.41 6.29 15.11
C TYR A 742 -23.72 5.39 16.28
N LEU A 743 -23.57 5.92 17.49
CA LEU A 743 -23.98 5.28 18.72
C LEU A 743 -24.88 6.26 19.52
N SER A 744 -25.89 5.76 20.19
CA SER A 744 -26.60 6.52 21.21
C SER A 744 -27.01 5.66 22.39
N GLY A 745 -27.09 6.27 23.58
CA GLY A 745 -27.43 5.55 24.78
C GLY A 745 -27.66 6.49 25.96
N ASN A 746 -27.92 5.91 27.12
CA ASN A 746 -28.18 6.63 28.35
C ASN A 746 -27.21 6.22 29.44
N VAL A 747 -26.77 7.18 30.25
CA VAL A 747 -25.92 6.96 31.40
C VAL A 747 -26.43 7.78 32.60
N HIS A 748 -26.24 7.24 33.80
CA HIS A 748 -26.58 7.93 35.04
C HIS A 748 -25.31 8.36 35.79
N ALA A 749 -25.08 9.66 35.92
CA ALA A 749 -24.01 10.22 36.75
C ALA A 749 -24.55 10.51 38.16
N VAL A 750 -24.06 9.77 39.17
CA VAL A 750 -24.46 9.95 40.56
C VAL A 750 -23.93 11.25 41.11
N GLU A 751 -22.79 11.69 40.65
CA GLU A 751 -22.10 12.94 40.97
C GLU A 751 -21.45 13.53 39.72
N ASN A 752 -20.83 14.70 39.79
CA ASN A 752 -20.05 15.24 38.69
C ASN A 752 -18.79 14.39 38.52
N THR A 753 -18.68 13.71 37.38
CA THR A 753 -17.62 12.74 37.16
C THR A 753 -17.40 12.47 35.65
N THR A 754 -16.59 11.52 35.31
CA THR A 754 -16.18 11.27 33.93
C THR A 754 -16.83 9.99 33.40
N LEU A 755 -17.40 10.03 32.21
CA LEU A 755 -17.72 8.87 31.42
C LEU A 755 -16.45 8.46 30.64
N PHE A 756 -15.91 7.29 30.97
CA PHE A 756 -14.93 6.62 30.15
C PHE A 756 -15.61 5.85 29.03
N THR A 757 -15.03 5.84 27.84
CA THR A 757 -15.45 4.93 26.77
C THR A 757 -14.23 4.24 26.16
N SER A 758 -14.35 2.99 25.79
CA SER A 758 -13.32 2.28 25.02
C SER A 758 -13.42 2.57 23.50
N ILE A 759 -13.81 3.81 23.15
CA ILE A 759 -13.84 4.34 21.79
C ILE A 759 -12.50 5.06 21.53
N PRO A 760 -11.73 4.66 20.53
CA PRO A 760 -10.50 5.36 20.18
C PRO A 760 -10.72 6.86 19.92
N TYR A 761 -9.81 7.67 20.46
CA TYR A 761 -9.87 9.13 20.25
C TYR A 761 -9.53 9.46 18.80
N ASP A 762 -10.49 10.03 18.10
CA ASP A 762 -10.37 10.54 16.73
C ASP A 762 -11.18 11.85 16.62
N GLU A 763 -10.62 12.86 15.97
CA GLU A 763 -11.30 14.14 15.78
C GLU A 763 -12.59 14.04 14.95
N GLY A 764 -12.75 12.98 14.16
CA GLY A 764 -13.98 12.68 13.43
C GLY A 764 -15.19 12.39 14.31
N TRP A 765 -15.00 11.99 15.58
CA TRP A 765 -16.09 11.81 16.52
C TRP A 765 -16.61 13.15 17.05
N SER A 766 -17.87 13.45 16.82
CA SER A 766 -18.63 14.50 17.49
C SER A 766 -19.54 13.89 18.54
N VAL A 767 -19.47 14.40 19.77
CA VAL A 767 -20.26 13.87 20.89
C VAL A 767 -21.30 14.90 21.31
N TYR A 768 -22.49 14.42 21.63
CA TYR A 768 -23.60 15.25 22.13
C TYR A 768 -24.11 14.68 23.46
N VAL A 769 -24.33 15.56 24.42
CA VAL A 769 -24.93 15.27 25.71
C VAL A 769 -26.24 16.04 25.77
N ASP A 770 -27.35 15.34 25.95
CA ASP A 770 -28.69 15.91 25.99
C ASP A 770 -29.00 16.81 24.78
N GLY A 771 -28.54 16.36 23.58
CA GLY A 771 -28.74 17.07 22.33
C GLY A 771 -27.78 18.25 22.08
N LYS A 772 -26.88 18.57 23.01
CA LYS A 772 -25.90 19.67 22.88
C LYS A 772 -24.51 19.07 22.60
N LYS A 773 -23.78 19.71 21.68
CA LYS A 773 -22.40 19.29 21.39
C LYS A 773 -21.55 19.47 22.65
N ALA A 774 -20.90 18.38 23.08
CA ALA A 774 -20.01 18.35 24.24
C ALA A 774 -18.55 18.30 23.81
N GLU A 775 -17.68 18.79 24.67
CA GLU A 775 -16.24 18.66 24.52
C GLU A 775 -15.82 17.25 24.96
N LYS A 776 -15.11 16.55 24.10
CA LYS A 776 -14.50 15.25 24.40
C LYS A 776 -13.12 15.47 25.01
N ILE A 777 -12.76 14.69 26.00
CA ILE A 777 -11.42 14.64 26.59
C ILE A 777 -10.73 13.35 26.20
N LYS A 778 -9.39 13.35 26.22
CA LYS A 778 -8.59 12.18 25.93
C LYS A 778 -8.21 11.49 27.23
N LEU A 779 -8.65 10.25 27.41
CA LEU A 779 -8.33 9.42 28.58
C LEU A 779 -7.35 8.32 28.20
N LEU A 780 -6.44 8.01 29.12
CA LEU A 780 -5.35 7.03 28.91
C LEU A 780 -4.57 7.31 27.60
N ASP A 781 -4.48 8.56 27.22
CA ASP A 781 -3.89 9.04 25.95
C ASP A 781 -4.44 8.40 24.65
N ALA A 782 -5.50 7.62 24.73
CA ALA A 782 -6.00 6.82 23.61
C ALA A 782 -7.53 6.84 23.40
N PHE A 783 -8.33 7.07 24.45
CA PHE A 783 -9.77 6.89 24.41
C PHE A 783 -10.57 8.17 24.62
N ILE A 784 -11.84 8.16 24.20
CA ILE A 784 -12.76 9.28 24.41
C ILE A 784 -13.34 9.21 25.81
N GLY A 785 -13.23 10.33 26.56
CA GLY A 785 -13.93 10.58 27.80
C GLY A 785 -14.82 11.82 27.72
N LEU A 786 -15.81 11.90 28.63
CA LEU A 786 -16.73 13.03 28.76
C LEU A 786 -16.90 13.40 30.23
N LYS A 787 -16.77 14.69 30.55
CA LYS A 787 -17.13 15.21 31.87
C LYS A 787 -18.64 15.41 31.91
N LEU A 788 -19.32 14.75 32.84
CA LEU A 788 -20.77 14.84 33.03
C LEU A 788 -21.12 15.46 34.40
N GLU A 789 -22.14 16.28 34.41
CA GLU A 789 -22.73 16.74 35.64
C GLU A 789 -23.59 15.60 36.26
N LYS A 790 -23.94 15.75 37.53
CA LYS A 790 -24.85 14.83 38.20
C LYS A 790 -26.22 14.82 37.51
N GLY A 791 -26.68 13.62 37.09
CA GLY A 791 -27.99 13.48 36.44
C GLY A 791 -28.08 12.26 35.52
N GLN A 792 -29.22 12.14 34.86
CA GLN A 792 -29.45 11.20 33.77
C GLN A 792 -29.15 11.94 32.47
N HIS A 793 -28.30 11.34 31.62
CA HIS A 793 -27.86 11.94 30.35
C HIS A 793 -28.14 11.01 29.19
N GLU A 794 -28.56 11.60 28.07
CA GLU A 794 -28.56 10.95 26.75
C GLU A 794 -27.26 11.31 26.02
N ILE A 795 -26.50 10.31 25.61
CA ILE A 795 -25.20 10.49 24.92
C ILE A 795 -25.34 10.02 23.48
N GLU A 796 -24.92 10.85 22.54
CA GLU A 796 -24.82 10.49 21.13
C GLU A 796 -23.39 10.66 20.62
N PHE A 797 -22.87 9.66 19.90
CA PHE A 797 -21.60 9.73 19.17
C PHE A 797 -21.89 9.68 17.68
N LYS A 798 -21.35 10.63 16.91
CA LYS A 798 -21.49 10.72 15.45
C LYS A 798 -20.12 10.82 14.81
N TYR A 799 -19.79 9.89 13.94
CA TYR A 799 -18.51 9.86 13.26
C TYR A 799 -18.62 10.38 11.84
N VAL A 800 -17.77 11.34 11.51
CA VAL A 800 -17.52 11.83 10.15
C VAL A 800 -16.02 12.02 10.02
N SER A 801 -15.37 11.30 9.13
CA SER A 801 -13.92 11.42 8.95
C SER A 801 -13.48 12.84 8.72
N SER A 802 -12.46 13.30 9.46
CA SER A 802 -11.88 14.63 9.30
C SER A 802 -11.42 14.85 7.88
N GLY A 803 -11.75 15.98 7.28
CA GLY A 803 -11.35 16.32 5.91
C GLY A 803 -12.25 15.77 4.79
N ILE A 804 -13.25 14.91 5.07
CA ILE A 804 -14.08 14.31 4.00
C ILE A 804 -15.02 15.34 3.37
N ILE A 805 -15.58 16.25 4.16
CA ILE A 805 -16.50 17.30 3.67
C ILE A 805 -15.70 18.31 2.83
N GLU A 806 -14.58 18.79 3.36
CA GLU A 806 -13.66 19.68 2.65
C GLU A 806 -13.15 19.05 1.37
N GLY A 807 -12.77 17.76 1.43
CA GLY A 807 -12.35 16.97 0.29
C GLY A 807 -13.43 16.87 -0.79
N ALA A 808 -14.68 16.62 -0.39
CA ALA A 808 -15.82 16.59 -1.31
C ALA A 808 -16.04 17.93 -2.00
N ILE A 809 -15.97 19.04 -1.25
CA ILE A 809 -16.12 20.40 -1.79
C ILE A 809 -15.01 20.70 -2.79
N ILE A 810 -13.74 20.38 -2.44
CA ILE A 810 -12.59 20.61 -3.33
C ILE A 810 -12.71 19.75 -4.59
N SER A 811 -13.12 18.47 -4.46
CA SER A 811 -13.29 17.59 -5.63
C SER A 811 -14.40 18.08 -6.55
N ALA A 812 -15.53 18.52 -6.01
CA ALA A 812 -16.63 19.09 -6.78
C ALA A 812 -16.21 20.41 -7.48
N ALA A 813 -15.50 21.30 -6.76
CA ALA A 813 -15.02 22.55 -7.32
C ALA A 813 -13.98 22.32 -8.43
N SER A 814 -13.06 21.36 -8.23
CA SER A 814 -12.06 20.99 -9.24
C SER A 814 -12.70 20.39 -10.50
N LEU A 815 -13.73 19.56 -10.34
CA LEU A 815 -14.50 19.01 -11.46
C LEU A 815 -15.23 20.12 -12.20
N ALA A 816 -15.89 21.02 -11.49
CA ALA A 816 -16.61 22.15 -12.09
C ALA A 816 -15.65 23.06 -12.86
N LEU A 817 -14.48 23.36 -12.28
CA LEU A 817 -13.46 24.19 -12.95
C LEU A 817 -12.88 23.50 -14.20
N LEU A 818 -12.63 22.19 -14.13
CA LEU A 818 -12.15 21.42 -15.29
C LEU A 818 -13.18 21.44 -16.41
N LEU A 819 -14.47 21.22 -16.08
CA LEU A 819 -15.56 21.29 -17.07
C LEU A 819 -15.68 22.69 -17.66
N LEU A 820 -15.56 23.74 -16.85
CA LEU A 820 -15.55 25.13 -17.33
C LEU A 820 -14.42 25.39 -18.30
N ILE A 821 -13.19 24.93 -18.00
CA ILE A 821 -12.02 25.05 -18.88
C ILE A 821 -12.31 24.36 -20.22
N CYS A 822 -12.90 23.14 -20.18
CA CYS A 822 -13.24 22.40 -21.40
C CYS A 822 -14.31 23.13 -22.22
N LEU A 823 -15.36 23.67 -21.56
CA LEU A 823 -16.42 24.43 -22.22
C LEU A 823 -15.87 25.73 -22.88
N VAL A 824 -15.06 26.49 -22.15
CA VAL A 824 -14.43 27.71 -22.66
C VAL A 824 -13.57 27.39 -23.89
N LYS A 825 -12.75 26.33 -23.84
CA LYS A 825 -11.96 25.89 -25.01
C LYS A 825 -12.86 25.52 -26.18
N LYS A 826 -13.92 24.75 -25.99
CA LYS A 826 -14.85 24.36 -27.05
C LYS A 826 -15.56 25.59 -27.65
N VAL A 827 -15.94 26.57 -26.84
CA VAL A 827 -16.55 27.85 -27.33
C VAL A 827 -15.55 28.65 -28.17
N ILE A 828 -14.28 28.68 -27.76
CA ILE A 828 -13.20 29.35 -28.53
C ILE A 828 -12.94 28.61 -29.86
N GLU A 829 -12.84 27.27 -29.81
CA GLU A 829 -12.63 26.41 -31.00
C GLU A 829 -13.79 26.54 -32.00
N ASN A 830 -15.04 26.62 -31.50
CA ASN A 830 -16.25 26.77 -32.35
C ASN A 830 -16.53 28.21 -32.83
N GLY A 831 -15.57 29.16 -32.69
CA GLY A 831 -15.69 30.49 -33.26
C GLY A 831 -16.61 31.46 -32.49
N GLY A 832 -17.13 31.10 -31.30
CA GLY A 832 -18.00 31.97 -30.50
C GLY A 832 -17.30 33.15 -29.85
N ILE A 833 -15.98 33.14 -29.75
CA ILE A 833 -15.12 34.25 -29.30
C ILE A 833 -13.90 34.29 -30.27
N LYS A 834 -13.91 35.25 -31.22
CA LYS A 834 -12.81 35.42 -32.19
C LYS A 834 -11.59 36.04 -31.46
N PHE A 835 -10.72 35.21 -30.89
CA PHE A 835 -9.33 35.62 -30.69
C PHE A 835 -8.57 35.36 -31.99
N LYS A 836 -7.89 36.36 -32.54
CA LYS A 836 -7.05 36.23 -33.75
C LYS A 836 -6.06 35.07 -33.55
N LYS A 837 -6.23 34.02 -34.33
CA LYS A 837 -5.34 32.86 -34.40
C LYS A 837 -4.02 33.32 -35.08
N LYS A 838 -2.89 33.14 -34.48
CA LYS A 838 -1.58 33.12 -35.14
C LYS A 838 -1.31 31.65 -35.48
N GLU A 839 -1.14 31.38 -36.76
CA GLU A 839 -0.97 30.06 -37.34
C GLU A 839 0.13 29.27 -36.61
N VAL A 840 -0.22 28.05 -36.21
CA VAL A 840 0.72 26.98 -35.90
C VAL A 840 0.53 25.93 -36.98
N ILE A 841 1.61 25.66 -37.69
CA ILE A 841 1.71 24.64 -38.72
C ILE A 841 1.23 23.32 -38.13
N GLU A 842 0.20 22.76 -38.72
CA GLU A 842 -0.29 21.41 -38.44
C GLU A 842 0.68 20.43 -39.11
N ASP A 843 1.44 19.67 -38.29
CA ASP A 843 1.94 18.38 -38.71
C ASP A 843 0.97 17.34 -38.16
N ASP A 844 0.23 16.79 -39.10
CA ASP A 844 -0.77 15.72 -38.89
C ASP A 844 -0.15 14.45 -38.35
N GLU A 845 -0.83 13.85 -37.43
CA GLU A 845 -1.02 12.43 -37.04
C GLU A 845 -1.20 12.23 -35.55
N PHE A 846 -2.24 12.85 -34.99
CA PHE A 846 -2.92 12.29 -33.82
C PHE A 846 -4.43 12.21 -34.16
N GLU A 847 -4.84 11.10 -34.80
CA GLU A 847 -6.24 10.79 -34.96
C GLU A 847 -6.96 10.79 -33.61
N GLU A 848 -7.99 11.61 -33.50
CA GLU A 848 -8.95 11.61 -32.41
C GLU A 848 -9.67 10.26 -32.35
N LEU A 849 -9.76 9.69 -31.17
CA LEU A 849 -10.71 8.62 -30.89
C LEU A 849 -12.08 9.31 -30.70
N ASP A 850 -12.78 9.53 -31.78
CA ASP A 850 -14.22 9.75 -31.72
C ASP A 850 -14.93 8.40 -31.64
N ILE A 851 -15.69 8.24 -30.58
CA ILE A 851 -16.74 7.24 -30.51
C ILE A 851 -17.91 7.83 -31.32
N GLU A 852 -17.99 7.50 -32.59
CA GLU A 852 -19.17 7.77 -33.42
C GLU A 852 -20.01 6.51 -33.56
N ASP A 853 -21.25 6.67 -33.18
CA ASP A 853 -22.38 5.83 -33.69
C ASP A 853 -22.58 6.10 -35.18
N SER A 854 -22.72 5.00 -35.89
CA SER A 854 -22.99 4.98 -37.32
C SER A 854 -24.36 5.57 -37.66
N GLU A 855 -24.38 6.51 -38.61
CA GLU A 855 -25.43 6.62 -39.61
C GLU A 855 -24.86 7.19 -40.91
N GLU A 856 -25.18 6.50 -41.98
CA GLU A 856 -24.83 6.74 -43.37
C GLU A 856 -25.57 8.00 -43.87
N ASP A 857 -24.95 8.79 -44.74
CA ASP A 857 -25.47 9.01 -46.11
C ASP A 857 -24.66 10.07 -46.85
N ASP A 858 -24.70 9.87 -48.14
CA ASP A 858 -24.04 10.30 -49.32
C ASP A 858 -23.99 11.84 -49.61
N ASP A 859 -23.08 12.14 -50.55
CA ASP A 859 -23.11 13.02 -51.74
C ASP A 859 -22.43 14.40 -51.67
N ASP A 860 -21.42 14.46 -52.51
CA ASP A 860 -21.08 15.33 -53.64
C ASP A 860 -20.68 16.82 -53.47
N GLU A 861 -19.51 17.04 -54.07
CA GLU A 861 -19.09 18.05 -55.09
C GLU A 861 -18.74 19.50 -54.69
N ASP A 862 -17.54 19.79 -55.09
CA ASP A 862 -16.99 20.88 -55.94
C ASP A 862 -16.63 22.27 -55.37
N GLU A 863 -15.37 22.58 -55.70
CA GLU A 863 -14.78 23.75 -56.37
C GLU A 863 -14.48 25.07 -55.58
N GLU A 864 -13.20 25.36 -55.62
CA GLU A 864 -12.45 26.52 -56.18
C GLU A 864 -12.53 27.91 -55.46
N ASP A 865 -11.37 28.41 -55.28
CA ASP A 865 -10.66 29.60 -55.70
C ASP A 865 -10.29 30.66 -54.65
N GLU A 866 -8.98 30.88 -54.60
CA GLU A 866 -8.10 32.01 -54.73
C GLU A 866 -8.26 33.31 -53.90
N GLU A 867 -7.09 33.73 -53.47
CA GLU A 867 -6.39 35.03 -53.45
C GLU A 867 -6.50 36.00 -52.26
N ASP A 868 -5.32 36.29 -51.80
CA ASP A 868 -4.59 37.55 -51.54
C ASP A 868 -4.83 38.43 -50.30
N ASP A 869 -3.67 38.71 -49.77
CA ASP A 869 -3.02 39.95 -49.31
C ASP A 869 -3.12 40.47 -47.86
N ASP A 870 -1.91 40.47 -47.32
CA ASP A 870 -1.13 41.41 -46.52
C ASP A 870 -1.75 42.44 -45.51
N ASP A 871 -0.96 42.61 -44.46
CA ASP A 871 -0.84 43.79 -43.57
C ASP A 871 -1.78 43.93 -42.37
N MET A 872 -1.25 43.67 -41.17
CA MET A 872 -1.00 44.63 -40.09
C MET A 872 -0.64 43.98 -38.76
N GLU A 873 0.60 44.18 -38.38
CA GLU A 873 1.13 43.94 -37.04
C GLU A 873 0.78 45.12 -36.11
N GLN A 874 0.68 44.83 -34.83
CA GLN A 874 0.58 45.73 -33.67
C GLN A 874 -0.74 46.26 -33.23
N ALA A 875 -1.42 45.50 -32.43
CA ALA A 875 -2.21 46.00 -31.26
C ALA A 875 -3.03 44.84 -30.60
N ASN A 876 -2.48 44.09 -29.72
CA ASN A 876 -3.30 43.27 -28.78
C ASN A 876 -2.47 42.59 -27.69
N LEU A 877 -1.45 43.29 -27.13
CA LEU A 877 -0.70 42.79 -25.96
C LEU A 877 -1.33 43.17 -24.63
N ASN A 878 -2.31 44.09 -24.61
CA ASN A 878 -2.85 44.64 -23.36
C ASN A 878 -4.12 43.94 -22.81
N ASN A 879 -4.77 43.09 -23.57
CA ASN A 879 -6.02 42.43 -23.13
C ASN A 879 -5.84 41.04 -22.54
N ILE A 880 -4.68 40.40 -22.72
CA ILE A 880 -4.40 39.08 -22.08
C ILE A 880 -3.98 39.27 -20.63
N ILE A 881 -3.41 40.41 -20.25
CA ILE A 881 -2.97 40.71 -18.87
C ILE A 881 -4.14 40.99 -17.95
N LYS A 882 -5.29 41.44 -18.47
CA LYS A 882 -6.46 41.79 -17.64
C LYS A 882 -7.32 40.62 -17.22
N ILE A 883 -7.21 39.45 -17.85
CA ILE A 883 -7.96 38.23 -17.45
C ILE A 883 -7.15 37.44 -16.42
N ASP A 884 -5.81 37.48 -16.49
CA ASP A 884 -4.94 36.80 -15.52
C ASP A 884 -4.91 37.47 -14.14
N THR A 885 -5.20 38.76 -14.04
CA THR A 885 -5.24 39.52 -12.76
C THR A 885 -6.53 39.31 -11.96
N ALA A 886 -7.59 38.79 -12.56
CA ALA A 886 -8.83 38.51 -11.86
C ALA A 886 -8.81 37.16 -11.10
N ILE A 887 -7.87 36.26 -11.42
CA ILE A 887 -7.71 34.94 -10.78
C ILE A 887 -6.63 34.98 -9.65
N ALA A 888 -5.80 36.00 -9.59
CA ALA A 888 -4.70 36.12 -8.62
C ALA A 888 -5.13 36.72 -7.25
N GLY A 889 -6.42 36.91 -6.98
CA GLY A 889 -6.97 37.47 -5.73
C GLY A 889 -7.07 36.52 -4.53
N GLY A 890 -6.54 35.33 -4.62
CA GLY A 890 -6.51 34.32 -3.55
C GLY A 890 -5.30 34.41 -2.62
N LYS A 891 -5.03 35.56 -2.03
CA LYS A 891 -4.17 35.64 -0.83
C LYS A 891 -4.94 35.10 0.37
N GLY A 892 -4.80 33.80 0.66
CA GLY A 892 -5.46 33.22 1.82
C GLY A 892 -5.00 31.82 2.23
N VAL A 893 -4.39 31.08 1.32
CA VAL A 893 -4.06 29.66 1.59
C VAL A 893 -2.59 29.44 1.93
N VAL A 894 -1.69 30.35 1.55
CA VAL A 894 -0.25 30.22 1.84
C VAL A 894 0.09 30.71 3.26
N ASP A 895 -0.69 31.62 3.82
CA ASP A 895 -0.45 32.14 5.19
C ASP A 895 -0.90 31.20 6.33
N LEU A 896 -1.64 30.15 6.03
CA LEU A 896 -2.06 29.14 7.02
C LEU A 896 -1.03 28.01 7.21
N LEU A 897 -0.08 27.88 6.29
CA LEU A 897 0.99 26.88 6.37
C LEU A 897 2.31 27.41 6.96
N THR A 898 2.44 28.75 7.13
CA THR A 898 3.68 29.36 7.63
C THR A 898 3.57 30.00 9.01
N LYS A 899 2.40 29.96 9.67
CA LYS A 899 2.19 30.62 10.98
C LYS A 899 2.25 29.72 12.20
N ASN A 900 2.44 28.42 12.05
CA ASN A 900 2.56 27.47 13.18
C ASN A 900 3.97 26.92 13.42
N CYS A 901 5.01 27.52 12.85
CA CYS A 901 6.37 27.13 13.15
C CYS A 901 7.17 28.33 13.67
N ASN A 902 6.81 28.88 14.81
CA ASN A 902 7.69 29.71 15.63
C ASN A 902 7.05 29.96 16.99
N SER A 903 7.26 29.07 17.93
CA SER A 903 7.38 29.38 19.35
C SER A 903 7.86 28.13 20.09
N GLU A 904 8.96 28.34 20.74
CA GLU A 904 9.60 27.57 21.79
C GLU A 904 10.84 26.77 21.39
N THR A 905 11.93 27.55 21.31
CA THR A 905 13.27 27.10 21.71
C THR A 905 13.57 27.74 23.04
N ASP A 906 13.92 26.94 24.05
CA ASP A 906 15.05 27.21 24.96
C ASP A 906 15.29 26.05 25.93
N ALA A 907 16.57 25.69 26.00
CA ALA A 907 17.32 25.00 27.09
C ALA A 907 17.00 23.49 27.24
N ASP A 908 17.93 22.56 27.28
CA ASP A 908 19.29 22.60 27.79
C ASP A 908 20.13 21.45 27.21
N GLU A 909 21.43 21.73 27.06
CA GLU A 909 22.52 20.78 26.79
C GLU A 909 22.68 19.76 27.92
N ASN A 910 22.96 18.51 27.61
CA ASN A 910 24.17 17.79 27.95
C ASN A 910 24.03 16.27 27.99
N SER A 911 24.94 15.72 27.38
CA SER A 911 25.77 14.52 27.67
C SER A 911 25.52 13.30 26.78
N ASN A 912 26.51 13.18 25.94
CA ASN A 912 27.46 12.07 25.77
C ASN A 912 26.94 10.64 25.73
N ASP A 913 27.29 10.14 24.65
CA ASP A 913 28.27 9.08 24.33
C ASP A 913 27.73 7.69 24.03
N ASP A 914 28.13 7.36 22.83
CA ASP A 914 28.77 6.12 22.39
C ASP A 914 28.01 4.80 22.30
N ASN A 915 28.13 4.38 21.07
CA ASN A 915 28.41 2.99 20.63
C ASN A 915 27.24 2.04 20.36
N LEU A 916 27.23 1.70 19.16
CA LEU A 916 27.73 0.55 18.43
C LEU A 916 26.68 -0.35 17.80
N LYS A 917 26.93 -0.46 16.56
CA LYS A 917 26.69 -1.56 15.60
C LYS A 917 25.28 -1.84 15.17
#